data_d626030635e2c30cd5eb9463c765509a
#
_entry.id   d626030635e2c30cd5eb9463c765509a
#
_cell.length_a   1.000
_cell.length_b   1.000
_cell.length_c   1.000
_cell.angle_alpha   90.00
_cell.angle_beta   90.00
_cell.angle_gamma   90.00
#
_symmetry.space_group_name_H-M   'P 1'
#
loop_
_entity.id
_entity.type
_entity.pdbx_description
1 polymer ?
#
loop_
_entity_poly.entity_id
_entity_poly.type
_entity_poly.pdbx_seq_one_letter_code
_entity_poly.pdbx_strand_id
1 'polypeptide(L)'
;MTTTHKKKSLLLLGGLLLLTSPAAAQQRSVGAGATDGNIVAIFGRQKVETTDEGRVFHRFREGLLLPGGVGAGTLFNGQDMVGWLYATGRFRSPKAGDSLGYAYPAQKEAPMAYQSNAERKAAAAGRRARWTPLTPWVWSSIAVDSTGVFRSPHMRSAYLYTAYEAPRSEIALLETTGGTRTYVNGELHEGDHYDFGYTLTPIRVRKGLNEFVHTPGRFGRVESKLVRPDREVMFTRRDLTLPDLIAGEGDEKWGAIRVVNATERPLKGLSIRAVLSTPEGRSLGRAAEYRTDDVMPMAVRKVKFRLPATGDAAYSGPVDARLELLRGGKRVDTVTVRLRQVPATVHHERTFVSGIDGSVQYYSVAPALPQGPGADTAAKAFVLTVHGASVEARNQARAYRQKEWVNIVAPTNRRPFGFNWEEWGRIDALEVLADAQRIFRTDTARIYLTGHSMGGHGTWFLGTTYPSRFAAIAPCAGYPDIAGYGSGRGDETHRRDPRFEPFERGASAGRVMALARNLKQSGVYIHHGSADNVVPPEQAHIMREMLGRFHTDFCYHEFPGGEHWFGDASVDWAPIFEFFARHSIPTSDRVTEVDFYTASPAISSQDYWLTVEQQESPYRYTNVRAVREGDTVIRVTAVENARLLTLDLPALKPGTSEVDVVFADGQRLTVPTDRRAVVGYRDGRWRVLERSDPSEKHAGRYGGFKQAFNNRMVFVYATGGTPADREGWRAKARFDAETFYYRGNGSVDVIPDTEYSAAKYPGRNVVLYGNADN
;
A
#
# COMPACT_ATOMS: atom_id res chain seq x y z
N MET A 1 -19.64 -13.17 -65.92
CA MET A 1 -20.43 -12.01 -65.48
C MET A 1 -20.19 -11.89 -63.97
N THR A 2 -19.12 -11.19 -63.63
CA THR A 2 -19.10 -9.81 -63.11
C THR A 2 -20.01 -9.63 -61.90
N THR A 3 -19.47 -9.52 -60.73
CA THR A 3 -19.26 -8.22 -60.13
C THR A 3 -18.39 -8.32 -58.87
N THR A 4 -17.22 -7.72 -59.00
CA THR A 4 -16.44 -7.09 -57.94
C THR A 4 -17.29 -6.08 -57.19
N HIS A 5 -17.20 -6.04 -55.83
CA HIS A 5 -17.01 -4.79 -55.10
C HIS A 5 -16.77 -4.96 -53.61
N LYS A 6 -15.71 -4.27 -53.20
CA LYS A 6 -15.39 -3.65 -51.90
C LYS A 6 -14.78 -4.49 -50.79
N LYS A 7 -13.52 -4.78 -50.98
CA LYS A 7 -12.53 -4.76 -49.92
C LYS A 7 -11.92 -3.35 -49.85
N LYS A 8 -12.41 -2.51 -48.93
CA LYS A 8 -11.71 -1.32 -48.43
C LYS A 8 -12.55 -0.78 -47.27
N SER A 9 -12.31 -1.21 -46.08
CA SER A 9 -12.64 -0.55 -44.82
C SER A 9 -12.45 -1.50 -43.63
N LEU A 10 -11.27 -2.13 -43.51
CA LEU A 10 -10.98 -2.95 -42.34
C LEU A 10 -9.51 -2.84 -41.87
N LEU A 11 -8.89 -1.68 -42.10
CA LEU A 11 -7.47 -1.50 -41.74
C LEU A 11 -7.22 -0.28 -40.85
N LEU A 12 -8.25 0.31 -40.25
CA LEU A 12 -8.13 1.45 -39.34
C LEU A 12 -8.65 1.20 -37.93
N LEU A 13 -9.15 0.00 -37.61
CA LEU A 13 -9.55 -0.38 -36.25
C LEU A 13 -8.54 -1.27 -35.51
N GLY A 14 -7.53 -1.77 -36.19
CA GLY A 14 -6.53 -2.66 -35.59
C GLY A 14 -5.42 -1.94 -34.79
N GLY A 15 -5.29 -0.63 -34.89
CA GLY A 15 -4.21 0.15 -34.27
C GLY A 15 -4.55 0.76 -32.90
N LEU A 16 -5.82 0.76 -32.50
CA LEU A 16 -6.25 1.41 -31.25
C LEU A 16 -6.51 0.44 -30.09
N LEU A 17 -6.45 -0.85 -30.33
CA LEU A 17 -6.76 -1.89 -29.34
C LEU A 17 -5.55 -2.43 -28.55
N LEU A 18 -4.35 -1.93 -28.83
CA LEU A 18 -3.11 -2.45 -28.22
C LEU A 18 -2.58 -1.60 -27.04
N LEU A 19 -3.36 -0.64 -26.53
CA LEU A 19 -2.94 0.22 -25.42
C LEU A 19 -3.95 0.33 -24.27
N THR A 20 -4.99 -0.48 -24.21
CA THR A 20 -5.81 -0.54 -23.00
C THR A 20 -5.22 -1.54 -22.03
N SER A 21 -4.54 -1.04 -21.00
CA SER A 21 -4.18 -1.90 -19.89
C SER A 21 -5.45 -2.41 -19.20
N PRO A 22 -5.41 -3.54 -18.52
CA PRO A 22 -6.55 -4.10 -17.78
C PRO A 22 -7.16 -3.12 -16.76
N ALA A 23 -6.35 -2.24 -16.21
CA ALA A 23 -6.81 -1.19 -15.31
C ALA A 23 -7.74 -0.18 -16.00
N ALA A 24 -7.54 0.10 -17.28
CA ALA A 24 -8.45 0.96 -18.04
C ALA A 24 -9.79 0.28 -18.33
N ALA A 25 -9.79 -1.04 -18.56
CA ALA A 25 -11.00 -1.83 -18.70
C ALA A 25 -11.79 -1.89 -17.38
N GLN A 26 -11.10 -2.10 -16.27
CA GLN A 26 -11.69 -2.12 -14.93
C GLN A 26 -12.35 -0.78 -14.57
N GLN A 27 -11.78 0.35 -15.00
CA GLN A 27 -12.37 1.67 -14.78
C GLN A 27 -13.58 1.98 -15.69
N ARG A 28 -13.62 1.41 -16.90
CA ARG A 28 -14.75 1.65 -17.83
C ARG A 28 -16.03 0.95 -17.43
N SER A 29 -15.96 -0.14 -16.69
CA SER A 29 -17.12 -0.90 -16.23
C SER A 29 -17.73 -0.39 -14.92
N VAL A 30 -16.96 0.37 -14.12
CA VAL A 30 -17.46 1.02 -12.91
C VAL A 30 -18.12 2.34 -13.32
N GLY A 31 -19.39 2.30 -13.57
CA GLY A 31 -20.33 3.32 -14.03
C GLY A 31 -19.86 4.75 -14.25
N ALA A 32 -20.30 5.33 -15.32
CA ALA A 32 -19.97 6.69 -15.78
C ALA A 32 -20.35 7.86 -14.82
N GLY A 33 -20.71 7.58 -13.58
CA GLY A 33 -21.13 8.57 -12.59
C GLY A 33 -20.07 8.98 -11.56
N ALA A 34 -18.87 8.41 -11.62
CA ALA A 34 -17.83 8.68 -10.62
C ALA A 34 -16.90 9.83 -11.05
N THR A 35 -17.44 10.98 -11.32
CA THR A 35 -16.67 12.15 -11.78
C THR A 35 -16.35 13.16 -10.69
N ASP A 36 -16.22 12.75 -9.44
CA ASP A 36 -15.67 13.64 -8.40
C ASP A 36 -14.15 13.65 -8.51
N GLY A 37 -13.57 14.83 -8.56
CA GLY A 37 -12.20 15.17 -8.93
C GLY A 37 -11.04 14.52 -8.16
N ASN A 38 -11.29 13.44 -7.41
CA ASN A 38 -10.30 12.69 -6.65
C ASN A 38 -9.98 11.31 -7.25
N ILE A 39 -10.67 10.92 -8.32
CA ILE A 39 -10.40 9.64 -8.97
C ILE A 39 -9.40 9.88 -10.09
N VAL A 40 -8.20 9.41 -9.90
CA VAL A 40 -7.21 9.38 -10.96
C VAL A 40 -7.40 8.10 -11.76
N ALA A 41 -7.97 8.27 -12.95
CA ALA A 41 -7.87 7.24 -13.95
C ALA A 41 -6.40 7.17 -14.40
N ILE A 42 -5.74 6.06 -14.21
CA ILE A 42 -4.32 5.88 -14.58
C ILE A 42 -4.09 6.07 -16.07
N PHE A 43 -5.11 5.96 -16.87
CA PHE A 43 -5.07 6.11 -18.33
C PHE A 43 -6.07 7.14 -18.86
N GLY A 44 -6.95 7.65 -18.04
CA GLY A 44 -7.80 8.78 -18.35
C GLY A 44 -7.32 10.00 -17.57
N ARG A 45 -6.97 11.07 -18.24
CA ARG A 45 -6.68 12.35 -17.63
C ARG A 45 -7.90 12.84 -16.85
N GLN A 46 -8.01 12.50 -15.57
CA GLN A 46 -8.71 13.41 -14.68
C GLN A 46 -7.74 14.56 -14.41
N LYS A 47 -8.14 15.76 -14.81
CA LYS A 47 -7.56 16.98 -14.31
C LYS A 47 -7.66 16.90 -12.79
N VAL A 48 -6.55 16.58 -12.11
CA VAL A 48 -6.37 17.10 -10.77
C VAL A 48 -6.58 18.59 -10.94
N GLU A 49 -7.56 19.18 -10.23
CA GLU A 49 -7.69 20.62 -10.17
C GLU A 49 -6.34 21.14 -9.67
N THR A 50 -5.53 21.60 -10.60
CA THR A 50 -4.30 22.27 -10.28
C THR A 50 -4.70 23.62 -9.74
N THR A 51 -4.71 23.74 -8.41
CA THR A 51 -4.78 25.03 -7.76
C THR A 51 -3.46 25.73 -8.02
N ASP A 52 -3.52 26.97 -8.50
CA ASP A 52 -2.33 27.79 -8.63
C ASP A 52 -1.84 28.18 -7.23
N GLU A 53 -0.87 27.44 -6.70
CA GLU A 53 -0.19 27.74 -5.45
C GLU A 53 0.79 28.92 -5.63
N GLY A 54 0.91 29.44 -6.83
CA GLY A 54 1.77 30.56 -7.14
C GLY A 54 1.97 30.77 -8.63
N ARG A 55 2.85 31.73 -8.96
CA ARG A 55 3.14 32.11 -10.34
C ARG A 55 4.25 31.24 -10.93
N VAL A 56 3.96 30.54 -12.04
CA VAL A 56 4.98 29.85 -12.85
C VAL A 56 5.92 30.89 -13.45
N PHE A 57 7.21 30.79 -13.17
CA PHE A 57 8.22 31.68 -13.70
C PHE A 57 9.24 31.00 -14.62
N HIS A 58 9.31 29.64 -14.58
CA HIS A 58 10.14 28.87 -15.49
C HIS A 58 9.46 27.53 -15.81
N ARG A 59 9.48 27.14 -17.10
CA ARG A 59 9.08 25.81 -17.56
C ARG A 59 10.27 25.19 -18.27
N PHE A 60 10.63 23.98 -17.84
CA PHE A 60 11.68 23.23 -18.52
C PHE A 60 11.16 22.75 -19.87
N ARG A 61 11.81 23.16 -20.96
CA ARG A 61 11.41 22.80 -22.34
C ARG A 61 12.45 21.98 -23.07
N GLU A 62 13.68 22.03 -22.62
CA GLU A 62 14.82 21.33 -23.18
C GLU A 62 15.60 20.64 -22.07
N GLY A 63 16.28 19.57 -22.40
CA GLY A 63 17.08 18.81 -21.46
C GLY A 63 17.93 17.75 -22.15
N LEU A 64 18.54 16.90 -21.33
CA LEU A 64 19.29 15.76 -21.79
C LEU A 64 18.68 14.50 -21.20
N LEU A 65 18.48 13.50 -22.03
CA LEU A 65 18.00 12.18 -21.66
C LEU A 65 19.15 11.19 -21.68
N LEU A 66 19.33 10.47 -20.58
CA LEU A 66 20.19 9.29 -20.51
C LEU A 66 19.28 8.06 -20.52
N PRO A 67 19.12 7.38 -21.66
CA PRO A 67 18.21 6.27 -21.78
C PRO A 67 18.75 5.01 -21.10
N GLY A 68 17.89 4.29 -20.43
CA GLY A 68 18.15 2.95 -19.94
C GLY A 68 18.95 2.86 -18.63
N GLY A 69 18.92 1.69 -18.03
CA GLY A 69 19.87 1.24 -17.04
C GLY A 69 19.69 1.60 -15.60
N VAL A 70 18.71 2.39 -15.24
CA VAL A 70 18.35 2.53 -13.83
C VAL A 70 17.65 1.25 -13.36
N GLY A 71 18.41 0.37 -12.73
CA GLY A 71 17.89 -0.86 -12.11
C GLY A 71 17.55 -2.01 -13.07
N ALA A 72 17.85 -1.93 -14.36
CA ALA A 72 17.62 -3.04 -15.25
C ALA A 72 18.73 -4.09 -15.12
N GLY A 73 18.38 -5.26 -14.61
CA GLY A 73 19.23 -6.46 -14.69
C GLY A 73 20.23 -6.66 -13.56
N THR A 74 20.12 -5.95 -12.43
CA THR A 74 20.90 -6.22 -11.23
C THR A 74 20.05 -6.82 -10.13
N LEU A 75 20.63 -7.68 -9.32
CA LEU A 75 19.99 -8.29 -8.14
C LEU A 75 19.47 -7.24 -7.17
N PHE A 76 20.12 -6.09 -7.15
CA PHE A 76 19.74 -4.90 -6.41
C PHE A 76 19.18 -3.88 -7.40
N ASN A 77 17.89 -4.01 -7.75
CA ASN A 77 17.16 -2.98 -8.45
C ASN A 77 17.21 -1.69 -7.65
N GLY A 78 18.06 -0.76 -8.01
CA GLY A 78 18.12 0.51 -7.30
C GLY A 78 19.49 1.12 -7.18
N GLN A 79 20.50 0.66 -7.90
CA GLN A 79 21.73 1.44 -8.01
C GLN A 79 21.39 2.76 -8.69
N ASP A 80 21.32 3.81 -7.90
CA ASP A 80 21.16 5.17 -8.36
C ASP A 80 22.56 5.72 -8.69
N MET A 81 22.91 5.66 -9.97
CA MET A 81 24.22 6.09 -10.46
C MET A 81 24.43 7.60 -10.24
N VAL A 82 23.40 8.39 -10.44
CA VAL A 82 23.45 9.84 -10.23
C VAL A 82 23.64 10.15 -8.74
N GLY A 83 22.91 9.45 -7.88
CA GLY A 83 23.08 9.53 -6.44
C GLY A 83 24.50 9.19 -5.98
N TRP A 84 25.09 8.13 -6.54
CA TRP A 84 26.48 7.79 -6.26
C TRP A 84 27.47 8.87 -6.72
N LEU A 85 27.25 9.45 -7.90
CA LEU A 85 28.10 10.53 -8.41
C LEU A 85 28.02 11.77 -7.51
N TYR A 86 26.84 12.13 -7.05
CA TYR A 86 26.68 13.24 -6.08
C TYR A 86 27.32 12.92 -4.75
N ALA A 87 27.06 11.74 -4.18
CA ALA A 87 27.62 11.33 -2.89
C ALA A 87 29.15 11.27 -2.88
N THR A 88 29.77 11.01 -4.02
CA THR A 88 31.23 10.95 -4.18
C THR A 88 31.85 12.24 -4.71
N GLY A 89 31.07 13.32 -4.91
CA GLY A 89 31.55 14.58 -5.47
C GLY A 89 32.00 14.49 -6.95
N ARG A 90 31.60 13.44 -7.65
CA ARG A 90 32.00 13.15 -9.03
C ARG A 90 30.97 13.57 -10.07
N PHE A 91 29.81 14.02 -9.66
CA PHE A 91 28.81 14.53 -10.60
C PHE A 91 29.38 15.73 -11.37
N ARG A 92 29.17 15.75 -12.68
CA ARG A 92 29.49 16.87 -13.58
C ARG A 92 28.29 17.12 -14.46
N SER A 93 27.97 18.39 -14.73
CA SER A 93 26.91 18.78 -15.66
C SER A 93 27.10 18.09 -17.00
N PRO A 94 26.15 17.23 -17.42
CA PRO A 94 26.31 16.47 -18.65
C PRO A 94 26.17 17.34 -19.88
N LYS A 95 26.81 16.89 -20.99
CA LYS A 95 26.61 17.44 -22.32
C LYS A 95 26.11 16.36 -23.26
N ALA A 96 25.42 16.74 -24.34
CA ALA A 96 25.04 15.79 -25.37
C ALA A 96 26.28 15.09 -25.91
N GLY A 97 26.26 13.77 -25.98
CA GLY A 97 27.39 12.95 -26.38
C GLY A 97 28.24 12.40 -25.22
N ASP A 98 28.11 12.96 -24.01
CA ASP A 98 28.78 12.41 -22.84
C ASP A 98 28.23 11.01 -22.53
N SER A 99 29.15 10.08 -22.22
CA SER A 99 28.76 8.75 -21.76
C SER A 99 28.84 8.65 -20.25
N LEU A 100 27.86 8.03 -19.64
CA LEU A 100 27.97 7.61 -18.25
C LEU A 100 28.69 6.26 -18.23
N GLY A 101 30.04 6.32 -18.30
CA GLY A 101 30.86 5.12 -18.24
C GLY A 101 30.79 4.50 -16.87
N TYR A 102 30.05 3.41 -16.72
CA TYR A 102 30.15 2.53 -15.56
C TYR A 102 31.02 1.33 -15.96
N ALA A 103 32.28 1.36 -15.55
CA ALA A 103 33.08 0.15 -15.55
C ALA A 103 32.60 -0.71 -14.36
N TYR A 104 31.60 -1.58 -14.59
CA TYR A 104 31.57 -2.79 -13.76
C TYR A 104 32.92 -3.47 -13.89
N PRO A 105 33.57 -3.90 -12.79
CA PRO A 105 34.66 -4.84 -12.93
C PRO A 105 34.08 -6.00 -13.73
N ALA A 106 34.74 -6.33 -14.84
CA ALA A 106 34.27 -7.39 -15.74
C ALA A 106 34.06 -8.65 -14.90
N GLN A 107 32.82 -8.92 -14.53
CA GLN A 107 32.45 -10.20 -13.97
C GLN A 107 32.56 -11.17 -15.13
N LYS A 108 33.59 -12.00 -15.11
CA LYS A 108 33.85 -13.03 -16.13
C LYS A 108 32.69 -14.01 -16.27
N GLU A 109 31.75 -14.02 -15.34
CA GLU A 109 30.53 -14.82 -15.35
C GLU A 109 29.41 -14.03 -14.65
N ALA A 110 28.72 -13.19 -15.39
CA ALA A 110 27.42 -12.71 -14.90
C ALA A 110 26.45 -13.90 -14.91
N PRO A 111 25.77 -14.21 -13.78
CA PRO A 111 24.67 -15.16 -13.84
C PRO A 111 23.66 -14.63 -14.85
N MET A 112 23.04 -15.51 -15.65
CA MET A 112 21.98 -15.17 -16.61
C MET A 112 20.79 -14.55 -15.87
N ALA A 113 20.88 -13.28 -15.54
CA ALA A 113 19.81 -12.53 -14.94
C ALA A 113 19.19 -11.63 -15.99
N TYR A 114 17.91 -11.85 -16.23
CA TYR A 114 16.99 -11.00 -16.97
C TYR A 114 17.14 -10.96 -18.50
N GLN A 115 16.65 -11.99 -19.12
CA GLN A 115 16.20 -11.91 -20.50
C GLN A 115 14.92 -11.05 -20.57
N SER A 116 14.83 -10.14 -21.51
CA SER A 116 13.59 -9.43 -21.82
C SER A 116 12.46 -10.42 -22.17
N ASN A 117 11.21 -10.01 -22.12
CA ASN A 117 10.07 -10.86 -22.56
C ASN A 117 10.25 -11.37 -24.00
N ALA A 118 10.92 -10.58 -24.87
CA ALA A 118 11.24 -10.98 -26.24
C ALA A 118 12.31 -12.08 -26.29
N GLU A 119 13.32 -11.99 -25.44
CA GLU A 119 14.38 -12.99 -25.31
C GLU A 119 13.86 -14.30 -24.69
N ARG A 120 12.93 -14.21 -23.73
CA ARG A 120 12.21 -15.36 -23.16
C ARG A 120 11.38 -16.09 -24.22
N LYS A 121 10.63 -15.35 -25.05
CA LYS A 121 9.87 -15.92 -26.17
C LYS A 121 10.82 -16.52 -27.24
N ALA A 122 11.96 -15.90 -27.51
CA ALA A 122 12.95 -16.40 -28.43
C ALA A 122 13.68 -17.65 -27.90
N ALA A 123 13.98 -17.69 -26.59
CA ALA A 123 14.56 -18.86 -25.91
C ALA A 123 13.57 -20.03 -25.85
N ALA A 124 12.30 -19.77 -25.53
CA ALA A 124 11.24 -20.77 -25.59
C ALA A 124 11.00 -21.31 -27.00
N ALA A 125 11.31 -20.52 -28.05
CA ALA A 125 11.26 -20.92 -29.44
C ALA A 125 12.55 -21.61 -29.96
N GLY A 126 13.47 -21.97 -29.05
CA GLY A 126 14.72 -22.68 -29.42
C GLY A 126 15.76 -21.80 -30.11
N ARG A 127 15.61 -20.49 -30.11
CA ARG A 127 16.57 -19.56 -30.71
C ARG A 127 17.62 -19.14 -29.69
N ARG A 128 18.90 -19.28 -30.02
CA ARG A 128 20.01 -18.77 -29.20
C ARG A 128 19.95 -17.23 -29.16
N ALA A 129 19.86 -16.63 -27.95
CA ALA A 129 20.00 -15.20 -27.76
C ALA A 129 21.42 -14.75 -28.24
N ARG A 130 21.51 -13.79 -29.15
CA ARG A 130 22.76 -13.12 -29.46
C ARG A 130 23.02 -12.08 -28.38
N TRP A 131 24.21 -12.14 -27.78
CA TRP A 131 24.68 -11.09 -26.90
C TRP A 131 24.82 -9.79 -27.70
N THR A 132 24.06 -8.78 -27.32
CA THR A 132 24.27 -7.42 -27.81
C THR A 132 25.36 -6.80 -26.95
N PRO A 133 26.43 -6.21 -27.52
CA PRO A 133 27.40 -5.46 -26.73
C PRO A 133 26.70 -4.41 -25.90
N LEU A 134 27.12 -4.23 -24.64
CA LEU A 134 26.65 -3.12 -23.79
C LEU A 134 27.03 -1.83 -24.48
N THR A 135 26.09 -1.15 -25.11
CA THR A 135 26.27 0.19 -25.64
C THR A 135 26.40 1.14 -24.44
N PRO A 136 27.42 1.96 -24.37
CA PRO A 136 27.55 2.96 -23.32
C PRO A 136 26.31 3.86 -23.36
N TRP A 137 25.75 4.16 -22.19
CA TRP A 137 24.64 5.10 -22.10
C TRP A 137 25.15 6.51 -22.39
N VAL A 138 24.53 7.15 -23.36
CA VAL A 138 24.95 8.45 -23.86
C VAL A 138 23.82 9.46 -23.62
N TRP A 139 24.17 10.59 -23.04
CA TRP A 139 23.26 11.71 -22.90
C TRP A 139 22.92 12.29 -24.28
N SER A 140 21.63 12.36 -24.58
CA SER A 140 21.11 12.88 -25.84
C SER A 140 20.13 14.04 -25.57
N SER A 141 20.16 15.03 -26.47
CA SER A 141 19.23 16.16 -26.36
C SER A 141 17.78 15.70 -26.50
N ILE A 142 16.90 16.27 -25.71
CA ILE A 142 15.46 16.06 -25.75
C ILE A 142 14.74 17.38 -25.53
N ALA A 143 13.63 17.59 -26.24
CA ALA A 143 12.74 18.71 -26.04
C ALA A 143 11.33 18.24 -25.69
N VAL A 144 10.53 19.11 -25.09
CA VAL A 144 9.12 18.83 -24.83
C VAL A 144 8.31 18.76 -26.12
N ASP A 145 7.23 18.00 -26.09
CA ASP A 145 6.24 17.96 -27.17
C ASP A 145 5.36 19.24 -27.19
N SER A 146 4.42 19.33 -28.12
CA SER A 146 3.50 20.47 -28.26
C SER A 146 2.63 20.72 -27.01
N THR A 147 2.56 19.76 -26.08
CA THR A 147 1.84 19.87 -24.82
C THR A 147 2.73 20.29 -23.65
N GLY A 148 4.01 20.53 -23.88
CA GLY A 148 4.98 20.95 -22.85
C GLY A 148 5.50 19.79 -22.01
N VAL A 149 5.43 18.55 -22.50
CA VAL A 149 5.79 17.32 -21.78
C VAL A 149 6.97 16.64 -22.47
N PHE A 150 8.00 16.28 -21.72
CA PHE A 150 9.07 15.41 -22.19
C PHE A 150 8.51 13.99 -22.38
N ARG A 151 8.67 13.43 -23.58
CA ARG A 151 8.25 12.06 -23.93
C ARG A 151 9.31 11.38 -24.78
N SER A 152 9.59 10.12 -24.47
CA SER A 152 10.43 9.24 -25.26
C SER A 152 10.09 7.77 -25.00
N PRO A 153 10.19 6.88 -26.00
CA PRO A 153 10.12 5.44 -25.76
C PRO A 153 11.18 4.94 -24.77
N HIS A 154 12.28 5.66 -24.64
CA HIS A 154 13.40 5.35 -23.76
C HIS A 154 13.33 6.02 -22.39
N MET A 155 12.23 6.70 -22.07
CA MET A 155 12.09 7.45 -20.83
C MET A 155 11.98 6.56 -19.58
N ARG A 156 11.45 5.34 -19.74
CA ARG A 156 11.38 4.40 -18.62
C ARG A 156 12.79 3.99 -18.19
N SER A 157 13.06 4.06 -16.89
CA SER A 157 14.37 3.77 -16.30
C SER A 157 15.50 4.66 -16.84
N ALA A 158 15.21 5.88 -17.22
CA ALA A 158 16.15 6.89 -17.67
C ALA A 158 16.43 7.94 -16.61
N TYR A 159 17.41 8.80 -16.86
CA TYR A 159 17.54 10.09 -16.19
C TYR A 159 17.24 11.20 -17.19
N LEU A 160 16.48 12.20 -16.74
CA LEU A 160 16.24 13.44 -17.48
C LEU A 160 16.93 14.59 -16.73
N TYR A 161 17.98 15.14 -17.33
CA TYR A 161 18.67 16.32 -16.83
C TYR A 161 18.06 17.58 -17.44
N THR A 162 17.77 18.57 -16.58
CA THR A 162 17.34 19.90 -16.97
C THR A 162 18.09 20.93 -16.13
N ALA A 163 18.20 22.17 -16.62
CA ALA A 163 18.92 23.22 -15.91
C ALA A 163 18.18 24.57 -15.99
N TYR A 164 18.45 25.43 -15.00
CA TYR A 164 17.91 26.76 -14.94
C TYR A 164 19.00 27.75 -14.46
N GLU A 165 19.28 28.75 -15.26
CA GLU A 165 20.18 29.86 -14.88
C GLU A 165 19.36 30.93 -14.18
N ALA A 166 19.51 31.04 -12.86
CA ALA A 166 18.71 31.93 -12.04
C ALA A 166 19.40 33.29 -11.87
N PRO A 167 18.67 34.42 -12.06
CA PRO A 167 19.22 35.75 -11.88
C PRO A 167 19.49 36.10 -10.41
N ARG A 168 18.83 35.44 -9.50
CA ARG A 168 18.94 35.64 -8.04
C ARG A 168 18.63 34.37 -7.28
N SER A 169 19.03 34.33 -6.00
CA SER A 169 18.62 33.28 -5.09
C SER A 169 17.21 33.54 -4.57
N GLU A 170 16.35 32.50 -4.57
CA GLU A 170 14.99 32.56 -4.04
C GLU A 170 14.49 31.17 -3.65
N ILE A 171 13.43 31.10 -2.87
CA ILE A 171 12.70 29.85 -2.61
C ILE A 171 11.65 29.71 -3.71
N ALA A 172 11.63 28.55 -4.36
CA ALA A 172 10.64 28.18 -5.36
C ALA A 172 9.95 26.87 -4.99
N LEU A 173 8.83 26.59 -5.63
CA LEU A 173 8.20 25.29 -5.61
C LEU A 173 8.54 24.58 -6.91
N LEU A 174 9.16 23.41 -6.81
CA LEU A 174 9.33 22.50 -7.93
C LEU A 174 8.03 21.69 -8.09
N GLU A 175 7.35 21.90 -9.20
CA GLU A 175 6.19 21.11 -9.60
C GLU A 175 6.61 20.16 -10.71
N THR A 176 6.45 18.84 -10.46
CA THR A 176 6.82 17.79 -11.42
C THR A 176 5.69 16.78 -11.53
N THR A 177 5.34 16.42 -12.77
CA THR A 177 4.41 15.32 -13.06
C THR A 177 5.16 14.24 -13.85
N GLY A 178 4.96 12.98 -13.49
CA GLY A 178 5.63 11.84 -14.13
C GLY A 178 7.05 11.55 -13.65
N GLY A 179 7.61 12.38 -12.75
CA GLY A 179 8.90 12.14 -12.09
C GLY A 179 8.71 11.45 -10.75
N THR A 180 9.42 10.35 -10.52
CA THR A 180 9.37 9.61 -9.25
C THR A 180 10.38 10.12 -8.23
N ARG A 181 11.44 10.76 -8.70
CA ARG A 181 12.49 11.38 -7.89
C ARG A 181 13.12 12.53 -8.65
N THR A 182 13.66 13.51 -7.92
CA THR A 182 14.41 14.59 -8.52
C THR A 182 15.57 14.98 -7.63
N TYR A 183 16.77 15.01 -8.20
CA TYR A 183 17.91 15.70 -7.61
C TYR A 183 17.83 17.19 -7.96
N VAL A 184 17.88 18.03 -6.97
CA VAL A 184 17.96 19.49 -7.11
C VAL A 184 19.30 19.94 -6.56
N ASN A 185 20.24 20.34 -7.43
CA ASN A 185 21.60 20.71 -7.02
C ASN A 185 22.28 19.63 -6.14
N GLY A 186 21.98 18.36 -6.38
CA GLY A 186 22.49 17.21 -5.63
C GLY A 186 21.65 16.77 -4.44
N GLU A 187 20.67 17.55 -4.01
CA GLU A 187 19.75 17.19 -2.94
C GLU A 187 18.58 16.36 -3.51
N LEU A 188 18.36 15.16 -2.96
CA LEU A 188 17.34 14.25 -3.45
C LEU A 188 15.97 14.52 -2.83
N HIS A 189 14.96 14.57 -3.68
CA HIS A 189 13.55 14.65 -3.33
C HIS A 189 12.77 13.48 -3.91
N GLU A 190 11.81 12.97 -3.18
CA GLU A 190 10.85 11.98 -3.67
C GLU A 190 9.78 12.68 -4.52
N GLY A 191 9.11 11.94 -5.40
CA GLY A 191 8.12 12.47 -6.30
C GLY A 191 6.87 11.62 -6.42
N ASP A 192 6.06 11.94 -7.41
CA ASP A 192 4.75 11.33 -7.63
C ASP A 192 4.85 10.03 -8.43
N HIS A 193 4.85 8.89 -7.74
CA HIS A 193 4.92 7.56 -8.35
C HIS A 193 3.68 7.17 -9.17
N TYR A 194 2.58 7.90 -8.99
CA TYR A 194 1.27 7.58 -9.57
C TYR A 194 0.86 8.53 -10.69
N ASP A 195 1.67 9.57 -10.92
CA ASP A 195 1.41 10.61 -11.92
C ASP A 195 0.10 11.39 -11.64
N PHE A 196 -0.17 11.63 -10.35
CA PHE A 196 -1.36 12.33 -9.87
C PHE A 196 -1.22 13.85 -9.82
N GLY A 197 -0.02 14.37 -10.11
CA GLY A 197 0.29 15.79 -9.96
C GLY A 197 0.46 16.22 -8.50
N TYR A 198 0.87 15.32 -7.63
CA TYR A 198 1.05 15.61 -6.21
C TYR A 198 2.38 16.27 -5.88
N THR A 199 3.37 16.19 -6.76
CA THR A 199 4.69 16.79 -6.50
C THR A 199 4.59 18.30 -6.50
N LEU A 200 4.89 18.89 -5.35
CA LEU A 200 5.00 20.33 -5.13
C LEU A 200 6.01 20.50 -4.00
N THR A 201 7.29 20.67 -4.35
CA THR A 201 8.40 20.59 -3.40
C THR A 201 9.06 21.96 -3.25
N PRO A 202 9.10 22.55 -2.03
CA PRO A 202 9.89 23.77 -1.79
C PRO A 202 11.38 23.48 -1.97
N ILE A 203 12.04 24.28 -2.80
CA ILE A 203 13.47 24.16 -3.13
C ILE A 203 14.18 25.49 -3.02
N ARG A 204 15.49 25.43 -2.78
CA ARG A 204 16.37 26.61 -2.88
C ARG A 204 16.90 26.74 -4.30
N VAL A 205 16.46 27.75 -4.99
CA VAL A 205 17.07 28.20 -6.25
C VAL A 205 18.22 29.17 -5.89
N ARG A 206 19.43 28.84 -6.34
CA ARG A 206 20.64 29.68 -6.13
C ARG A 206 20.85 30.60 -7.32
N LYS A 207 21.41 31.78 -7.11
CA LYS A 207 21.86 32.62 -8.23
C LYS A 207 22.87 31.85 -9.07
N GLY A 208 22.73 31.88 -10.38
CA GLY A 208 23.51 31.10 -11.34
C GLY A 208 22.85 29.76 -11.67
N LEU A 209 23.65 28.78 -12.07
CA LEU A 209 23.21 27.50 -12.57
C LEU A 209 22.56 26.65 -11.46
N ASN A 210 21.35 26.19 -11.73
CA ASN A 210 20.63 25.16 -10.93
C ASN A 210 20.37 23.96 -11.79
N GLU A 211 20.66 22.79 -11.25
CA GLU A 211 20.62 21.52 -11.95
C GLU A 211 19.55 20.60 -11.38
N PHE A 212 18.80 19.95 -12.26
CA PHE A 212 17.70 19.06 -11.91
C PHE A 212 17.90 17.74 -12.66
N VAL A 213 17.97 16.63 -11.93
CA VAL A 213 18.00 15.32 -12.55
C VAL A 213 16.77 14.54 -12.10
N HIS A 214 15.83 14.39 -13.02
CA HIS A 214 14.58 13.67 -12.78
C HIS A 214 14.75 12.18 -13.10
N THR A 215 14.14 11.32 -12.30
CA THR A 215 13.93 9.92 -12.61
C THR A 215 12.48 9.76 -13.10
N PRO A 216 12.23 9.53 -14.40
CA PRO A 216 10.90 9.35 -14.93
C PRO A 216 10.22 8.11 -14.36
N GLY A 217 8.91 8.18 -14.18
CA GLY A 217 8.07 7.09 -13.73
C GLY A 217 7.67 6.12 -14.84
N ARG A 218 6.80 5.18 -14.47
CA ARG A 218 6.30 4.11 -15.35
C ARG A 218 5.61 4.59 -16.63
N PHE A 219 5.10 5.80 -16.64
CA PHE A 219 4.36 6.35 -17.78
C PHE A 219 5.27 6.96 -18.86
N GLY A 220 6.59 7.01 -18.62
CA GLY A 220 7.57 7.44 -19.61
C GLY A 220 7.38 8.89 -20.07
N ARG A 221 6.99 9.75 -19.15
CA ARG A 221 6.80 11.19 -19.40
C ARG A 221 7.23 12.02 -18.18
N VAL A 222 7.66 13.26 -18.42
CA VAL A 222 7.93 14.22 -17.35
C VAL A 222 7.49 15.61 -17.81
N GLU A 223 6.76 16.31 -16.97
CA GLU A 223 6.55 17.75 -17.03
C GLU A 223 7.17 18.36 -15.78
N SER A 224 7.93 19.46 -15.91
CA SER A 224 8.56 20.10 -14.78
C SER A 224 8.56 21.61 -14.94
N LYS A 225 8.31 22.32 -13.84
CA LYS A 225 8.27 23.78 -13.80
C LYS A 225 8.62 24.32 -12.41
N LEU A 226 9.07 25.57 -12.39
CA LEU A 226 9.33 26.31 -11.16
C LEU A 226 8.22 27.33 -10.93
N VAL A 227 7.67 27.32 -9.71
CA VAL A 227 6.58 28.16 -9.28
C VAL A 227 7.08 29.05 -8.14
N ARG A 228 6.90 30.36 -8.24
CA ARG A 228 7.12 31.27 -7.12
C ARG A 228 5.89 31.20 -6.23
N PRO A 229 6.02 30.78 -4.96
CA PRO A 229 4.87 30.65 -4.08
C PRO A 229 4.22 32.02 -3.81
N ASP A 230 2.89 32.05 -3.81
CA ASP A 230 2.14 33.27 -3.47
C ASP A 230 2.28 33.62 -1.98
N ARG A 231 2.54 32.62 -1.14
CA ARG A 231 2.75 32.76 0.30
C ARG A 231 3.84 31.80 0.78
N GLU A 232 4.53 32.21 1.81
CA GLU A 232 5.56 31.36 2.45
C GLU A 232 4.95 30.12 3.13
N VAL A 233 3.74 30.26 3.63
CA VAL A 233 2.98 29.18 4.31
C VAL A 233 1.57 29.17 3.74
N MET A 234 1.15 28.04 3.18
CA MET A 234 -0.15 27.94 2.54
C MET A 234 -0.68 26.50 2.49
N PHE A 235 -1.97 26.38 2.28
CA PHE A 235 -2.60 25.14 1.89
C PHE A 235 -2.35 24.80 0.42
N THR A 236 -2.44 23.50 0.09
CA THR A 236 -2.67 23.04 -1.27
C THR A 236 -3.76 21.96 -1.27
N ARG A 237 -4.67 22.05 -2.25
CA ARG A 237 -5.77 21.06 -2.40
C ARG A 237 -5.33 19.77 -3.09
N ARG A 238 -4.06 19.66 -3.47
CA ARG A 238 -3.53 18.42 -4.04
C ARG A 238 -3.53 17.32 -2.97
N ASP A 239 -4.03 16.15 -3.32
CA ASP A 239 -4.06 14.98 -2.43
C ASP A 239 -4.86 15.20 -1.12
N LEU A 240 -6.09 15.67 -1.23
CA LEU A 240 -7.02 15.77 -0.11
C LEU A 240 -7.44 14.36 0.35
N THR A 241 -7.63 14.19 1.67
CA THR A 241 -8.39 13.05 2.22
C THR A 241 -9.58 13.60 2.99
N LEU A 242 -10.77 13.35 2.47
CA LEU A 242 -12.02 13.88 3.01
C LEU A 242 -13.06 12.75 3.13
N PRO A 243 -13.91 12.75 4.18
CA PRO A 243 -15.05 11.86 4.26
C PRO A 243 -16.23 12.40 3.46
N ASP A 244 -17.21 11.55 3.20
CA ASP A 244 -18.58 12.02 3.02
C ASP A 244 -19.21 12.35 4.38
N LEU A 245 -20.10 13.32 4.42
CA LEU A 245 -20.93 13.62 5.57
C LEU A 245 -22.19 12.76 5.49
N ILE A 246 -22.40 11.92 6.47
CA ILE A 246 -23.53 11.00 6.48
C ILE A 246 -24.71 11.69 7.20
N ALA A 247 -25.84 11.80 6.50
CA ALA A 247 -27.03 12.40 7.04
C ALA A 247 -27.49 11.69 8.33
N GLY A 248 -27.74 12.46 9.39
CA GLY A 248 -28.11 11.95 10.71
C GLY A 248 -26.96 11.58 11.63
N GLU A 249 -25.70 11.57 11.16
CA GLU A 249 -24.54 11.40 12.03
C GLU A 249 -24.11 12.74 12.66
N GLY A 250 -24.07 12.79 14.00
CA GLY A 250 -23.77 14.00 14.76
C GLY A 250 -22.34 14.11 15.28
N ASP A 251 -21.41 13.28 14.81
CA ASP A 251 -20.03 13.26 15.26
C ASP A 251 -19.09 13.99 14.31
N GLU A 252 -18.01 14.53 14.88
CA GLU A 252 -16.92 15.14 14.10
C GLU A 252 -16.20 14.08 13.25
N LYS A 253 -15.80 14.47 12.04
CA LYS A 253 -15.05 13.61 11.13
C LYS A 253 -13.60 14.08 10.98
N TRP A 254 -12.74 13.16 10.57
CA TRP A 254 -11.37 13.50 10.22
C TRP A 254 -11.25 13.90 8.75
N GLY A 255 -10.44 14.93 8.48
CA GLY A 255 -9.95 15.26 7.16
C GLY A 255 -8.45 15.48 7.17
N ALA A 256 -7.82 15.44 6.01
CA ALA A 256 -6.42 15.82 5.84
C ALA A 256 -6.20 16.66 4.60
N ILE A 257 -5.33 17.67 4.76
CA ILE A 257 -4.94 18.62 3.72
C ILE A 257 -3.43 18.86 3.79
N ARG A 258 -2.81 19.19 2.68
CA ARG A 258 -1.38 19.50 2.66
C ARG A 258 -1.12 20.97 3.02
N VAL A 259 -0.11 21.15 3.87
CA VAL A 259 0.47 22.47 4.20
C VAL A 259 1.86 22.55 3.58
N VAL A 260 2.11 23.60 2.81
CA VAL A 260 3.40 23.96 2.24
C VAL A 260 4.12 24.89 3.21
N ASN A 261 5.35 24.55 3.57
CA ASN A 261 6.28 25.41 4.28
C ASN A 261 7.43 25.82 3.33
N ALA A 262 7.30 26.94 2.67
CA ALA A 262 8.33 27.53 1.82
C ALA A 262 9.24 28.49 2.61
N THR A 263 9.53 28.16 3.88
CA THR A 263 10.47 28.89 4.73
C THR A 263 11.59 28.01 5.25
N GLU A 264 12.66 28.60 5.70
CA GLU A 264 13.79 27.90 6.34
C GLU A 264 13.58 27.63 7.84
N ARG A 265 12.38 27.88 8.36
CA ARG A 265 12.03 27.67 9.76
C ARG A 265 10.96 26.60 9.91
N PRO A 266 11.00 25.79 10.97
CA PRO A 266 9.93 24.83 11.24
C PRO A 266 8.64 25.59 11.58
N LEU A 267 7.51 25.07 11.11
CA LEU A 267 6.19 25.55 11.51
C LEU A 267 5.71 24.71 12.68
N LYS A 268 5.59 25.35 13.83
CA LYS A 268 5.14 24.72 15.07
C LYS A 268 3.87 25.39 15.58
N GLY A 269 3.03 24.60 16.28
CA GLY A 269 1.83 25.10 16.92
C GLY A 269 0.79 25.59 15.92
N LEU A 270 0.69 24.96 14.78
CA LEU A 270 -0.37 25.21 13.81
C LEU A 270 -1.70 24.64 14.30
N SER A 271 -2.81 25.32 13.99
CA SER A 271 -4.15 24.76 14.08
C SER A 271 -4.93 24.99 12.79
N ILE A 272 -5.91 24.13 12.55
CA ILE A 272 -6.85 24.27 11.44
C ILE A 272 -8.23 24.40 12.02
N ARG A 273 -8.90 25.49 11.66
CA ARG A 273 -10.29 25.75 12.00
C ARG A 273 -11.15 25.47 10.78
N ALA A 274 -12.14 24.59 10.91
CA ALA A 274 -13.09 24.22 9.87
C ALA A 274 -14.48 24.78 10.17
N VAL A 275 -15.11 25.37 9.16
CA VAL A 275 -16.48 25.91 9.22
C VAL A 275 -17.27 25.34 8.05
N LEU A 276 -18.42 24.73 8.34
CA LEU A 276 -19.30 24.18 7.31
C LEU A 276 -20.41 25.15 6.94
N SER A 277 -20.69 25.27 5.64
CA SER A 277 -21.81 26.06 5.13
C SER A 277 -22.41 25.41 3.87
N THR A 278 -23.64 25.79 3.51
CA THR A 278 -24.15 25.53 2.18
C THR A 278 -23.39 26.37 1.14
N PRO A 279 -23.47 26.07 -0.16
CA PRO A 279 -22.87 26.89 -1.21
C PRO A 279 -23.33 28.36 -1.19
N GLU A 280 -24.55 28.61 -0.72
CA GLU A 280 -25.14 29.95 -0.58
C GLU A 280 -24.68 30.67 0.69
N GLY A 281 -23.85 30.01 1.53
CA GLY A 281 -23.22 30.62 2.72
C GLY A 281 -24.01 30.44 4.03
N ARG A 282 -25.11 29.67 4.06
CA ARG A 282 -25.83 29.34 5.32
C ARG A 282 -24.96 28.41 6.17
N SER A 283 -24.71 28.78 7.43
CA SER A 283 -23.94 27.96 8.38
C SER A 283 -24.63 26.62 8.65
N LEU A 284 -23.86 25.54 8.69
CA LEU A 284 -24.33 24.18 8.96
C LEU A 284 -23.87 23.64 10.31
N GLY A 285 -23.43 24.48 11.23
CA GLY A 285 -23.01 24.04 12.56
C GLY A 285 -21.96 24.94 13.20
N ARG A 286 -21.39 24.48 14.31
CA ARG A 286 -20.30 25.17 15.00
C ARG A 286 -18.98 24.88 14.29
N ALA A 287 -18.03 25.80 14.39
CA ALA A 287 -16.66 25.57 13.92
C ALA A 287 -15.96 24.51 14.79
N ALA A 288 -15.11 23.69 14.17
CA ALA A 288 -14.16 22.84 14.86
C ALA A 288 -12.74 23.39 14.64
N GLU A 289 -11.92 23.40 15.69
CA GLU A 289 -10.51 23.75 15.60
C GLU A 289 -9.67 22.60 16.14
N TYR A 290 -8.62 22.23 15.40
CA TYR A 290 -7.74 21.16 15.78
C TYR A 290 -6.28 21.58 15.62
N ARG A 291 -5.47 21.38 16.68
CA ARG A 291 -4.02 21.57 16.63
C ARG A 291 -3.41 20.46 15.76
N THR A 292 -2.83 20.86 14.64
CA THR A 292 -2.30 19.92 13.66
C THR A 292 -0.80 19.65 13.84
N ASP A 293 -0.27 18.76 13.00
CA ASP A 293 1.13 18.33 13.09
C ASP A 293 2.08 19.46 12.65
N ASP A 294 3.29 19.49 13.23
CA ASP A 294 4.33 20.44 12.86
C ASP A 294 4.86 20.14 11.44
N VAL A 295 5.29 21.17 10.71
CA VAL A 295 5.85 21.03 9.35
C VAL A 295 7.31 21.50 9.36
N MET A 296 8.21 20.61 8.95
CA MET A 296 9.64 20.93 8.88
C MET A 296 9.95 22.04 7.85
N PRO A 297 11.12 22.70 7.92
CA PRO A 297 11.53 23.69 6.92
C PRO A 297 11.58 23.11 5.51
N MET A 298 11.23 23.92 4.52
CA MET A 298 11.34 23.56 3.10
C MET A 298 10.69 22.22 2.79
N ALA A 299 9.45 22.02 3.27
CA ALA A 299 8.74 20.75 3.13
C ALA A 299 7.24 20.95 2.93
N VAL A 300 6.61 19.90 2.45
CA VAL A 300 5.16 19.79 2.39
C VAL A 300 4.72 18.62 3.27
N ARG A 301 3.73 18.84 4.12
CA ARG A 301 3.18 17.79 4.96
C ARG A 301 1.66 17.74 4.83
N LYS A 302 1.11 16.54 4.70
CA LYS A 302 -0.32 16.29 4.80
C LYS A 302 -0.67 16.20 6.28
N VAL A 303 -1.48 17.13 6.73
CA VAL A 303 -1.83 17.29 8.14
C VAL A 303 -3.31 17.07 8.36
N LYS A 304 -3.66 16.53 9.51
CA LYS A 304 -5.03 16.20 9.87
C LYS A 304 -5.76 17.38 10.49
N PHE A 305 -7.07 17.40 10.32
CA PHE A 305 -7.97 18.35 10.94
C PHE A 305 -9.32 17.71 11.29
N ARG A 306 -10.13 18.41 12.09
CA ARG A 306 -11.51 18.03 12.40
C ARG A 306 -12.48 18.80 11.52
N LEU A 307 -13.42 18.08 10.93
CA LEU A 307 -14.65 18.63 10.37
C LEU A 307 -15.72 18.57 11.46
N PRO A 308 -16.41 19.67 11.71
CA PRO A 308 -17.49 19.66 12.71
C PRO A 308 -18.66 18.78 12.24
N ALA A 309 -19.47 18.32 13.17
CA ALA A 309 -20.75 17.71 12.85
C ALA A 309 -21.65 18.73 12.14
N THR A 310 -22.47 18.25 11.19
CA THR A 310 -23.52 19.07 10.60
C THR A 310 -24.66 19.22 11.60
N GLY A 311 -24.96 20.44 12.02
CA GLY A 311 -26.07 20.72 12.92
C GLY A 311 -27.46 20.57 12.26
N ASP A 312 -27.51 20.33 10.94
CA ASP A 312 -28.74 20.19 10.16
C ASP A 312 -28.77 18.79 9.53
N ALA A 313 -29.37 17.84 10.23
CA ALA A 313 -29.51 16.45 9.76
C ALA A 313 -30.47 16.31 8.57
N ALA A 314 -31.32 17.30 8.31
CA ALA A 314 -32.26 17.31 7.20
C ALA A 314 -31.64 17.84 5.89
N TYR A 315 -30.50 18.52 5.98
CA TYR A 315 -29.84 19.02 4.78
C TYR A 315 -29.20 17.88 3.99
N SER A 316 -29.54 17.81 2.72
CA SER A 316 -28.99 16.81 1.77
C SER A 316 -28.51 17.52 0.51
N GLY A 317 -27.35 18.13 0.59
CA GLY A 317 -26.77 18.87 -0.53
C GLY A 317 -25.25 18.97 -0.42
N PRO A 318 -24.59 19.64 -1.37
CA PRO A 318 -23.16 19.89 -1.29
C PRO A 318 -22.86 20.81 -0.09
N VAL A 319 -21.77 20.50 0.61
CA VAL A 319 -21.32 21.26 1.78
C VAL A 319 -19.97 21.88 1.47
N ASP A 320 -19.84 23.18 1.70
CA ASP A 320 -18.55 23.87 1.63
C ASP A 320 -17.90 23.89 3.02
N ALA A 321 -16.73 23.29 3.10
CA ALA A 321 -15.87 23.36 4.30
C ALA A 321 -14.79 24.41 4.07
N ARG A 322 -14.91 25.55 4.77
CA ARG A 322 -13.87 26.56 4.81
C ARG A 322 -12.86 26.21 5.89
N LEU A 323 -11.63 25.97 5.47
CA LEU A 323 -10.50 25.65 6.33
C LEU A 323 -9.63 26.89 6.49
N GLU A 324 -9.33 27.24 7.72
CA GLU A 324 -8.45 28.37 8.08
C GLU A 324 -7.20 27.82 8.76
N LEU A 325 -6.03 28.07 8.18
CA LEU A 325 -4.74 27.76 8.80
C LEU A 325 -4.38 28.86 9.78
N LEU A 326 -4.18 28.50 11.02
CA LEU A 326 -3.88 29.45 12.11
C LEU A 326 -2.49 29.16 12.69
N ARG A 327 -1.77 30.21 13.00
CA ARG A 327 -0.49 30.19 13.74
C ARG A 327 -0.55 31.21 14.86
N GLY A 328 -0.48 30.74 16.12
CA GLY A 328 -0.64 31.62 17.27
C GLY A 328 -1.96 32.41 17.27
N GLY A 329 -3.06 31.77 16.83
CA GLY A 329 -4.38 32.38 16.72
C GLY A 329 -4.59 33.30 15.51
N LYS A 330 -3.53 33.61 14.76
CA LYS A 330 -3.64 34.45 13.55
C LYS A 330 -3.81 33.57 12.30
N ARG A 331 -4.75 33.97 11.44
CA ARG A 331 -4.98 33.31 10.16
C ARG A 331 -3.83 33.56 9.20
N VAL A 332 -3.21 32.49 8.72
CA VAL A 332 -2.09 32.51 7.76
C VAL A 332 -2.61 32.26 6.35
N ASP A 333 -3.55 31.32 6.20
CA ASP A 333 -4.15 30.98 4.92
C ASP A 333 -5.59 30.47 5.09
N THR A 334 -6.31 30.38 3.97
CA THR A 334 -7.68 29.85 3.94
C THR A 334 -7.96 29.19 2.60
N VAL A 335 -8.71 28.09 2.64
CA VAL A 335 -9.18 27.38 1.45
C VAL A 335 -10.59 26.83 1.69
N THR A 336 -11.38 26.74 0.63
CA THR A 336 -12.68 26.06 0.68
C THR A 336 -12.59 24.76 -0.10
N VAL A 337 -13.06 23.67 0.53
CA VAL A 337 -13.18 22.34 -0.09
C VAL A 337 -14.64 21.90 -0.10
N ARG A 338 -15.04 21.19 -1.15
CA ARG A 338 -16.40 20.69 -1.31
C ARG A 338 -16.51 19.28 -0.75
N LEU A 339 -17.51 19.05 0.12
CA LEU A 339 -17.91 17.75 0.66
C LEU A 339 -19.28 17.35 0.11
N ARG A 340 -19.55 16.06 0.12
CA ARG A 340 -20.87 15.53 -0.13
C ARG A 340 -21.56 15.20 1.20
N GLN A 341 -22.82 15.56 1.34
CA GLN A 341 -23.68 14.99 2.37
C GLN A 341 -24.59 13.96 1.70
N VAL A 342 -24.59 12.75 2.21
CA VAL A 342 -25.29 11.61 1.62
C VAL A 342 -26.05 10.80 2.67
N PRO A 343 -27.15 10.14 2.31
CA PRO A 343 -27.79 9.15 3.18
C PRO A 343 -26.85 7.98 3.50
N ALA A 344 -27.00 7.39 4.66
CA ALA A 344 -26.25 6.20 5.07
C ALA A 344 -26.49 4.97 4.16
N THR A 345 -27.56 4.99 3.37
CA THR A 345 -27.99 3.90 2.49
C THR A 345 -27.35 3.90 1.11
N VAL A 346 -26.55 4.90 0.77
CA VAL A 346 -25.85 4.95 -0.53
C VAL A 346 -24.35 4.73 -0.34
N HIS A 347 -23.65 4.44 -1.44
CA HIS A 347 -22.18 4.34 -1.43
C HIS A 347 -21.55 5.62 -0.89
N HIS A 348 -20.67 5.50 0.09
CA HIS A 348 -20.06 6.64 0.74
C HIS A 348 -18.63 6.33 1.21
N GLU A 349 -17.91 7.39 1.58
CA GLU A 349 -16.54 7.32 2.07
C GLU A 349 -16.48 7.73 3.54
N ARG A 350 -15.65 7.01 4.29
CA ARG A 350 -15.35 7.27 5.70
C ARG A 350 -13.87 7.47 5.90
N THR A 351 -13.51 8.23 6.90
CA THR A 351 -12.12 8.49 7.27
C THR A 351 -11.85 8.06 8.69
N PHE A 352 -10.64 7.61 8.92
CA PHE A 352 -10.13 7.24 10.23
C PHE A 352 -8.66 7.68 10.40
N VAL A 353 -8.17 7.68 11.63
CA VAL A 353 -6.75 7.93 11.92
C VAL A 353 -6.05 6.60 12.08
N SER A 354 -5.06 6.34 11.24
CA SER A 354 -4.28 5.11 11.29
C SER A 354 -3.41 5.03 12.55
N GLY A 355 -3.40 3.87 13.19
CA GLY A 355 -2.53 3.55 14.30
C GLY A 355 -1.06 3.42 13.91
N ILE A 356 -0.77 3.18 12.62
CA ILE A 356 0.60 3.05 12.10
C ILE A 356 1.38 4.36 12.32
N ASP A 357 0.82 5.49 11.85
CA ASP A 357 1.57 6.75 11.76
C ASP A 357 0.78 7.99 12.16
N GLY A 358 -0.50 7.83 12.51
CA GLY A 358 -1.39 8.92 12.88
C GLY A 358 -1.89 9.74 11.69
N SER A 359 -1.66 9.30 10.46
CA SER A 359 -2.24 9.90 9.25
C SER A 359 -3.73 9.60 9.11
N VAL A 360 -4.44 10.47 8.40
CA VAL A 360 -5.85 10.22 8.05
C VAL A 360 -5.89 9.37 6.79
N GLN A 361 -6.55 8.22 6.89
CA GLN A 361 -6.86 7.33 5.79
C GLN A 361 -8.36 7.31 5.53
N TYR A 362 -8.77 6.77 4.39
CA TYR A 362 -10.18 6.59 4.06
C TYR A 362 -10.46 5.17 3.58
N TYR A 363 -11.72 4.82 3.58
CA TYR A 363 -12.24 3.62 2.94
C TYR A 363 -13.61 3.91 2.34
N SER A 364 -14.01 3.09 1.39
CA SER A 364 -15.31 3.22 0.73
C SER A 364 -16.24 2.10 1.13
N VAL A 365 -17.53 2.42 1.21
CA VAL A 365 -18.58 1.52 1.70
C VAL A 365 -19.67 1.38 0.65
N ALA A 366 -20.05 0.15 0.33
CA ALA A 366 -21.33 -0.21 -0.25
C ALA A 366 -22.20 -0.78 0.89
N PRO A 367 -23.06 0.04 1.52
CA PRO A 367 -23.83 -0.36 2.69
C PRO A 367 -24.93 -1.36 2.33
N ALA A 368 -25.31 -2.18 3.31
CA ALA A 368 -26.44 -3.07 3.16
C ALA A 368 -27.73 -2.26 2.88
N LEU A 369 -28.58 -2.76 2.00
CA LEU A 369 -29.89 -2.16 1.75
C LEU A 369 -30.80 -2.37 2.96
N PRO A 370 -31.66 -1.39 3.32
CA PRO A 370 -32.66 -1.57 4.36
C PRO A 370 -33.72 -2.58 3.92
N GLN A 371 -34.13 -3.44 4.82
CA GLN A 371 -35.15 -4.50 4.57
C GLN A 371 -36.58 -4.08 5.00
N GLY A 372 -36.94 -2.81 4.86
CA GLY A 372 -38.25 -2.29 5.26
C GLY A 372 -38.33 -1.83 6.75
N PRO A 373 -39.47 -1.34 7.20
CA PRO A 373 -39.63 -0.82 8.55
C PRO A 373 -39.41 -1.90 9.60
N GLY A 374 -38.48 -1.71 10.52
CA GLY A 374 -38.16 -2.64 11.63
C GLY A 374 -37.08 -3.68 11.34
N ALA A 375 -36.63 -3.86 10.11
CA ALA A 375 -35.60 -4.84 9.74
C ALA A 375 -34.15 -4.40 10.05
N ASP A 376 -33.96 -3.18 10.46
CA ASP A 376 -32.61 -2.53 10.62
C ASP A 376 -31.89 -2.89 11.94
N THR A 377 -32.47 -3.80 12.73
CA THR A 377 -31.89 -4.19 14.05
C THR A 377 -30.97 -5.40 14.00
N ALA A 378 -30.99 -6.19 12.92
CA ALA A 378 -30.17 -7.39 12.78
C ALA A 378 -28.71 -7.04 12.37
N ALA A 379 -27.76 -7.70 13.03
CA ALA A 379 -26.35 -7.61 12.63
C ALA A 379 -26.19 -8.15 11.19
N LYS A 380 -25.48 -7.38 10.35
CA LYS A 380 -25.24 -7.73 8.94
C LYS A 380 -23.90 -8.42 8.79
N ALA A 381 -23.80 -9.29 7.81
CA ALA A 381 -22.52 -9.83 7.39
C ALA A 381 -21.60 -8.74 6.84
N PHE A 382 -20.32 -9.04 6.68
CA PHE A 382 -19.32 -8.10 6.27
C PHE A 382 -18.40 -8.66 5.18
N VAL A 383 -18.18 -7.91 4.12
CA VAL A 383 -17.19 -8.24 3.09
C VAL A 383 -16.11 -7.18 3.08
N LEU A 384 -14.89 -7.57 3.36
CA LEU A 384 -13.71 -6.77 3.08
C LEU A 384 -13.29 -7.04 1.63
N THR A 385 -13.31 -6.00 0.78
CA THR A 385 -12.92 -6.14 -0.63
C THR A 385 -11.67 -5.32 -0.92
N VAL A 386 -10.63 -5.98 -1.42
CA VAL A 386 -9.33 -5.38 -1.67
C VAL A 386 -9.11 -5.14 -3.17
N HIS A 387 -8.70 -3.91 -3.52
CA HIS A 387 -8.68 -3.45 -4.91
C HIS A 387 -7.45 -3.92 -5.71
N GLY A 388 -7.60 -3.95 -7.03
CA GLY A 388 -6.52 -4.21 -7.99
C GLY A 388 -5.52 -3.05 -8.08
N ALA A 389 -4.37 -3.32 -8.72
CA ALA A 389 -3.37 -2.30 -8.97
C ALA A 389 -3.96 -1.13 -9.77
N SER A 390 -3.66 0.09 -9.38
CA SER A 390 -4.16 1.32 -10.01
C SER A 390 -5.64 1.63 -9.76
N VAL A 391 -6.32 0.87 -8.93
CA VAL A 391 -7.72 1.08 -8.58
C VAL A 391 -7.79 1.74 -7.21
N GLU A 392 -8.73 2.65 -7.04
CA GLU A 392 -9.02 3.27 -5.75
C GLU A 392 -10.13 2.52 -5.01
N ALA A 393 -10.12 2.60 -3.68
CA ALA A 393 -11.13 2.01 -2.81
C ALA A 393 -12.57 2.34 -3.24
N ARG A 394 -12.81 3.59 -3.66
CA ARG A 394 -14.09 4.07 -4.18
C ARG A 394 -14.57 3.25 -5.38
N ASN A 395 -13.69 3.01 -6.33
CA ASN A 395 -14.03 2.27 -7.54
C ASN A 395 -14.24 0.78 -7.22
N GLN A 396 -13.45 0.23 -6.31
CA GLN A 396 -13.64 -1.13 -5.83
C GLN A 396 -15.02 -1.33 -5.18
N ALA A 397 -15.41 -0.44 -4.27
CA ALA A 397 -16.72 -0.53 -3.61
C ALA A 397 -17.91 -0.39 -4.61
N ARG A 398 -17.76 0.48 -5.61
CA ARG A 398 -18.81 0.72 -6.64
C ARG A 398 -18.99 -0.41 -7.63
N ALA A 399 -18.01 -1.32 -7.75
CA ALA A 399 -18.15 -2.53 -8.57
C ALA A 399 -19.16 -3.53 -8.01
N TYR A 400 -19.62 -3.32 -6.78
CA TYR A 400 -20.61 -4.18 -6.14
C TYR A 400 -21.97 -3.51 -6.05
N ARG A 401 -23.01 -4.22 -6.46
CA ARG A 401 -24.38 -3.88 -6.15
C ARG A 401 -24.63 -4.08 -4.66
N GLN A 402 -25.35 -3.16 -4.05
CA GLN A 402 -25.76 -3.29 -2.66
C GLN A 402 -26.67 -4.52 -2.47
N LYS A 403 -26.52 -5.17 -1.33
CA LYS A 403 -27.27 -6.35 -0.93
C LYS A 403 -27.91 -6.11 0.44
N GLU A 404 -28.99 -6.80 0.76
CA GLU A 404 -29.75 -6.58 1.99
C GLU A 404 -29.04 -7.11 3.25
N TRP A 405 -28.17 -8.11 3.10
CA TRP A 405 -27.64 -8.91 4.20
C TRP A 405 -26.17 -8.61 4.54
N VAL A 406 -25.47 -7.80 3.74
CA VAL A 406 -24.02 -7.61 3.87
C VAL A 406 -23.58 -6.19 3.57
N ASN A 407 -22.70 -5.63 4.40
CA ASN A 407 -21.95 -4.43 4.12
C ASN A 407 -20.64 -4.79 3.42
N ILE A 408 -20.29 -4.06 2.35
CA ILE A 408 -19.06 -4.28 1.59
C ILE A 408 -18.16 -3.06 1.79
N VAL A 409 -16.92 -3.28 2.20
CA VAL A 409 -15.99 -2.22 2.56
C VAL A 409 -14.66 -2.41 1.85
N ALA A 410 -14.17 -1.34 1.24
CA ALA A 410 -12.95 -1.31 0.45
C ALA A 410 -11.91 -0.38 1.10
N PRO A 411 -10.80 -0.91 1.64
CA PRO A 411 -9.64 -0.14 2.10
C PRO A 411 -8.81 0.39 0.93
N THR A 412 -7.84 1.26 1.22
CA THR A 412 -7.04 1.95 0.18
C THR A 412 -5.70 1.29 -0.15
N ASN A 413 -5.26 0.28 0.61
CA ASN A 413 -3.87 -0.18 0.53
C ASN A 413 -2.86 0.97 0.69
N ARG A 414 -3.26 2.05 1.37
CA ARG A 414 -2.58 3.32 1.54
C ARG A 414 -2.44 4.15 0.25
N ARG A 415 -2.34 3.51 -0.91
CA ARG A 415 -2.25 4.10 -2.26
C ARG A 415 -2.69 3.05 -3.30
N PRO A 416 -3.04 3.45 -4.55
CA PRO A 416 -3.56 2.53 -5.56
C PRO A 416 -2.64 1.37 -5.96
N PHE A 417 -1.32 1.51 -5.80
CA PHE A 417 -0.37 0.40 -5.88
C PHE A 417 0.11 -0.04 -4.51
N GLY A 418 0.14 0.89 -3.56
CA GLY A 418 0.42 0.73 -2.16
C GLY A 418 1.55 -0.25 -1.86
N PHE A 419 1.21 -1.24 -1.06
CA PHE A 419 2.09 -2.27 -0.54
C PHE A 419 1.72 -3.68 -1.05
N ASN A 420 1.02 -3.79 -2.17
CA ASN A 420 0.56 -5.08 -2.70
C ASN A 420 -0.29 -5.88 -1.69
N TRP A 421 -1.01 -5.20 -0.80
CA TRP A 421 -1.74 -5.74 0.36
C TRP A 421 -0.86 -6.42 1.42
N GLU A 422 0.44 -6.30 1.29
CA GLU A 422 1.43 -6.71 2.28
C GLU A 422 1.80 -5.53 3.20
N GLU A 423 2.65 -5.72 4.19
CA GLU A 423 3.18 -4.67 5.07
C GLU A 423 2.10 -3.66 5.54
N TRP A 424 2.22 -2.38 5.22
CA TRP A 424 1.24 -1.35 5.57
C TRP A 424 -0.12 -1.56 4.90
N GLY A 425 -0.16 -2.15 3.70
CA GLY A 425 -1.44 -2.47 3.04
C GLY A 425 -2.23 -3.51 3.82
N ARG A 426 -1.56 -4.50 4.38
CA ARG A 426 -2.14 -5.50 5.28
C ARG A 426 -2.71 -4.86 6.55
N ILE A 427 -1.93 -3.96 7.17
CA ILE A 427 -2.37 -3.28 8.40
C ILE A 427 -3.54 -2.35 8.10
N ASP A 428 -3.49 -1.59 6.99
CA ASP A 428 -4.60 -0.73 6.51
C ASP A 428 -5.89 -1.53 6.35
N ALA A 429 -5.83 -2.71 5.72
CA ALA A 429 -6.99 -3.59 5.56
C ALA A 429 -7.60 -4.01 6.91
N LEU A 430 -6.77 -4.36 7.89
CA LEU A 430 -7.22 -4.74 9.24
C LEU A 430 -7.73 -3.54 10.06
N GLU A 431 -7.12 -2.37 9.93
CA GLU A 431 -7.60 -1.14 10.57
C GLU A 431 -8.98 -0.74 10.03
N VAL A 432 -9.18 -0.83 8.71
CA VAL A 432 -10.47 -0.57 8.07
C VAL A 432 -11.53 -1.59 8.53
N LEU A 433 -11.18 -2.87 8.61
CA LEU A 433 -12.08 -3.89 9.14
C LEU A 433 -12.51 -3.55 10.58
N ALA A 434 -11.55 -3.20 11.44
CA ALA A 434 -11.84 -2.86 12.84
C ALA A 434 -12.66 -1.56 12.97
N ASP A 435 -12.35 -0.51 12.21
CA ASP A 435 -13.11 0.75 12.23
C ASP A 435 -14.54 0.54 11.73
N ALA A 436 -14.71 -0.20 10.64
CA ALA A 436 -16.02 -0.49 10.08
C ALA A 436 -16.87 -1.38 11.03
N GLN A 437 -16.29 -2.38 11.68
CA GLN A 437 -16.98 -3.19 12.69
C GLN A 437 -17.45 -2.36 13.90
N ARG A 438 -16.72 -1.31 14.25
CA ARG A 438 -17.12 -0.37 15.32
C ARG A 438 -18.33 0.49 14.93
N ILE A 439 -18.45 0.83 13.64
CA ILE A 439 -19.50 1.72 13.12
C ILE A 439 -20.75 0.94 12.72
N PHE A 440 -20.55 -0.17 12.00
CA PHE A 440 -21.64 -1.00 11.51
C PHE A 440 -21.92 -2.15 12.48
N ARG A 441 -23.19 -2.40 12.72
CA ARG A 441 -23.61 -3.57 13.50
C ARG A 441 -23.29 -4.85 12.73
N THR A 442 -22.11 -5.42 12.98
CA THR A 442 -21.55 -6.55 12.22
C THR A 442 -21.79 -7.88 12.94
N ASP A 443 -22.22 -8.88 12.18
CA ASP A 443 -22.14 -10.27 12.60
C ASP A 443 -20.69 -10.77 12.46
N THR A 444 -19.99 -10.85 13.58
CA THR A 444 -18.56 -11.19 13.60
C THR A 444 -18.26 -12.65 13.18
N ALA A 445 -19.27 -13.51 13.12
CA ALA A 445 -19.11 -14.85 12.56
C ALA A 445 -19.21 -14.87 11.02
N ARG A 446 -19.74 -13.82 10.39
CA ARG A 446 -19.91 -13.73 8.93
C ARG A 446 -19.10 -12.60 8.32
N ILE A 447 -17.78 -12.76 8.39
CA ILE A 447 -16.81 -11.86 7.77
C ILE A 447 -16.16 -12.58 6.59
N TYR A 448 -16.18 -11.95 5.43
CA TYR A 448 -15.66 -12.49 4.17
C TYR A 448 -14.61 -11.58 3.58
N LEU A 449 -13.76 -12.14 2.71
CA LEU A 449 -12.70 -11.42 2.04
C LEU A 449 -12.73 -11.71 0.54
N THR A 450 -12.64 -10.67 -0.28
CA THR A 450 -12.55 -10.81 -1.74
C THR A 450 -11.71 -9.69 -2.35
N GLY A 451 -11.35 -9.81 -3.61
CA GLY A 451 -10.61 -8.77 -4.32
C GLY A 451 -10.15 -9.26 -5.68
N HIS A 452 -9.81 -8.31 -6.55
CA HIS A 452 -9.47 -8.56 -7.95
C HIS A 452 -8.02 -8.21 -8.27
N SER A 453 -7.36 -9.03 -9.10
CA SER A 453 -6.00 -8.77 -9.61
C SER A 453 -4.97 -8.71 -8.46
N MET A 454 -4.29 -7.59 -8.23
CA MET A 454 -3.49 -7.35 -7.03
C MET A 454 -4.34 -7.55 -5.75
N GLY A 455 -5.64 -7.23 -5.77
CA GLY A 455 -6.56 -7.53 -4.69
C GLY A 455 -6.89 -9.03 -4.58
N GLY A 456 -6.85 -9.78 -5.67
CA GLY A 456 -6.92 -11.23 -5.65
C GLY A 456 -5.70 -11.85 -4.94
N HIS A 457 -4.50 -11.31 -5.18
CA HIS A 457 -3.32 -11.61 -4.35
C HIS A 457 -3.54 -11.22 -2.89
N GLY A 458 -4.04 -10.02 -2.64
CA GLY A 458 -4.36 -9.55 -1.28
C GLY A 458 -5.34 -10.47 -0.57
N THR A 459 -6.32 -11.01 -1.29
CA THR A 459 -7.27 -12.00 -0.76
C THR A 459 -6.58 -13.30 -0.37
N TRP A 460 -5.70 -13.83 -1.22
CA TRP A 460 -4.87 -14.98 -0.88
C TRP A 460 -4.00 -14.69 0.33
N PHE A 461 -3.26 -13.57 0.29
CA PHE A 461 -2.30 -13.22 1.32
C PHE A 461 -2.95 -12.98 2.69
N LEU A 462 -4.01 -12.16 2.77
CA LEU A 462 -4.70 -11.88 4.03
C LEU A 462 -5.41 -13.14 4.56
N GLY A 463 -6.04 -13.93 3.68
CA GLY A 463 -6.73 -15.15 4.06
C GLY A 463 -5.79 -16.20 4.65
N THR A 464 -4.63 -16.43 4.01
CA THR A 464 -3.64 -17.40 4.51
C THR A 464 -2.89 -16.88 5.74
N THR A 465 -2.71 -15.55 5.86
CA THR A 465 -2.03 -14.95 7.01
C THR A 465 -2.92 -14.94 8.26
N TYR A 466 -4.24 -14.75 8.10
CA TYR A 466 -5.20 -14.62 9.20
C TYR A 466 -6.35 -15.63 9.09
N PRO A 467 -6.08 -16.93 9.23
CA PRO A 467 -7.03 -17.99 8.92
C PRO A 467 -8.34 -17.94 9.70
N SER A 468 -8.30 -17.52 10.96
CA SER A 468 -9.50 -17.47 11.82
C SER A 468 -10.28 -16.13 11.72
N ARG A 469 -9.93 -15.26 10.76
CA ARG A 469 -10.57 -13.95 10.60
C ARG A 469 -11.68 -13.91 9.56
N PHE A 470 -11.72 -14.88 8.65
CA PHE A 470 -12.64 -14.88 7.52
C PHE A 470 -13.37 -16.23 7.42
N ALA A 471 -14.69 -16.17 7.33
CA ALA A 471 -15.52 -17.36 7.12
C ALA A 471 -15.27 -18.02 5.76
N ALA A 472 -15.10 -17.17 4.75
CA ALA A 472 -14.71 -17.59 3.40
C ALA A 472 -13.96 -16.46 2.68
N ILE A 473 -13.15 -16.85 1.68
CA ILE A 473 -12.41 -15.93 0.83
C ILE A 473 -12.73 -16.19 -0.64
N ALA A 474 -12.73 -15.13 -1.46
CA ALA A 474 -12.94 -15.26 -2.91
C ALA A 474 -11.88 -14.45 -3.68
N PRO A 475 -10.71 -15.02 -3.95
CA PRO A 475 -9.69 -14.40 -4.81
C PRO A 475 -10.14 -14.40 -6.27
N CYS A 476 -10.26 -13.20 -6.86
CA CYS A 476 -10.66 -13.02 -8.25
C CYS A 476 -9.46 -12.57 -9.10
N ALA A 477 -9.15 -13.31 -10.17
CA ALA A 477 -8.03 -13.04 -11.10
C ALA A 477 -6.70 -12.74 -10.37
N GLY A 478 -6.44 -13.45 -9.25
CA GLY A 478 -5.31 -13.22 -8.36
C GLY A 478 -4.15 -14.16 -8.60
N TYR A 479 -2.92 -13.69 -8.34
CA TYR A 479 -1.72 -14.52 -8.28
C TYR A 479 -1.40 -14.88 -6.82
N PRO A 480 -0.89 -16.09 -6.51
CA PRO A 480 -0.54 -16.44 -5.13
C PRO A 480 0.70 -15.68 -4.63
N ASP A 481 1.78 -15.67 -5.41
CA ASP A 481 3.06 -15.07 -5.00
C ASP A 481 3.54 -14.08 -6.05
N ILE A 482 3.90 -12.85 -5.62
CA ILE A 482 4.42 -11.81 -6.52
C ILE A 482 5.71 -12.24 -7.22
N ALA A 483 6.54 -13.04 -6.56
CA ALA A 483 7.79 -13.54 -7.13
C ALA A 483 7.54 -14.49 -8.31
N GLY A 484 6.56 -15.41 -8.20
CA GLY A 484 6.15 -16.30 -9.26
C GLY A 484 5.48 -15.57 -10.42
N TYR A 485 4.64 -14.60 -10.12
CA TYR A 485 3.93 -13.79 -11.10
C TYR A 485 4.87 -12.81 -11.84
N GLY A 486 5.69 -12.06 -11.10
CA GLY A 486 6.54 -10.99 -11.66
C GLY A 486 7.72 -11.49 -12.47
N SER A 487 8.29 -12.66 -12.13
CA SER A 487 9.43 -13.22 -12.82
C SER A 487 9.04 -14.06 -14.05
N GLY A 488 7.78 -14.47 -14.16
CA GLY A 488 7.35 -15.49 -15.14
C GLY A 488 8.10 -16.82 -14.98
N ARG A 489 8.84 -16.95 -13.90
CA ARG A 489 9.55 -18.14 -13.44
C ARG A 489 9.25 -18.28 -11.96
N GLY A 490 8.82 -19.43 -11.54
CA GLY A 490 9.15 -19.90 -10.22
C GLY A 490 10.66 -20.11 -10.25
N ASP A 491 11.43 -19.06 -9.96
CA ASP A 491 12.88 -19.14 -10.10
C ASP A 491 13.46 -20.00 -8.98
N GLU A 492 13.47 -21.30 -9.21
CA GLU A 492 14.09 -22.27 -8.32
C GLU A 492 15.62 -22.11 -8.27
N THR A 493 16.23 -21.43 -9.26
CA THR A 493 17.68 -21.29 -9.32
C THR A 493 18.23 -20.38 -8.22
N HIS A 494 17.53 -19.27 -7.91
CA HIS A 494 17.92 -18.42 -6.79
C HIS A 494 17.66 -19.07 -5.42
N ARG A 495 16.61 -19.90 -5.31
CA ARG A 495 16.29 -20.63 -4.07
C ARG A 495 17.33 -21.66 -3.66
N ARG A 496 18.20 -22.09 -4.58
CA ARG A 496 19.23 -23.10 -4.32
C ARG A 496 20.58 -22.53 -3.91
N ASP A 497 20.80 -21.23 -4.09
CA ASP A 497 22.05 -20.60 -3.71
C ASP A 497 21.99 -20.10 -2.26
N PRO A 498 22.79 -20.66 -1.34
CA PRO A 498 22.76 -20.28 0.09
C PRO A 498 23.01 -18.78 0.33
N ARG A 499 23.63 -18.07 -0.59
CA ARG A 499 23.88 -16.63 -0.50
C ARG A 499 22.59 -15.82 -0.50
N PHE A 500 21.50 -16.35 -1.04
CA PHE A 500 20.18 -15.69 -1.10
C PHE A 500 19.28 -16.05 0.09
N GLU A 501 19.67 -16.97 0.95
CA GLU A 501 18.87 -17.38 2.10
C GLU A 501 18.36 -16.20 2.97
N PRO A 502 19.16 -15.15 3.28
CA PRO A 502 18.68 -14.00 4.04
C PRO A 502 17.55 -13.25 3.34
N PHE A 503 17.59 -13.15 2.00
CA PHE A 503 16.53 -12.49 1.22
C PHE A 503 15.26 -13.34 1.17
N GLU A 504 15.38 -14.65 0.98
CA GLU A 504 14.25 -15.58 1.02
C GLU A 504 13.59 -15.57 2.39
N ARG A 505 14.34 -15.54 3.47
CA ARG A 505 13.82 -15.37 4.84
C ARG A 505 13.10 -14.03 4.98
N GLY A 506 13.70 -12.95 4.50
CA GLY A 506 13.07 -11.62 4.52
C GLY A 506 11.76 -11.54 3.74
N ALA A 507 11.59 -12.38 2.71
CA ALA A 507 10.39 -12.46 1.88
C ALA A 507 9.37 -13.53 2.34
N SER A 508 9.70 -14.34 3.35
CA SER A 508 8.92 -15.52 3.74
C SER A 508 7.46 -15.20 4.08
N ALA A 509 7.20 -14.04 4.68
CA ALA A 509 5.86 -13.62 5.06
C ALA A 509 4.92 -13.38 3.88
N GLY A 510 5.44 -13.05 2.70
CA GLY A 510 4.66 -12.81 1.47
C GLY A 510 4.44 -14.08 0.63
N ARG A 511 4.83 -15.27 1.09
CA ARG A 511 4.71 -16.53 0.36
C ARG A 511 3.39 -17.24 0.67
N VAL A 512 2.34 -16.91 -0.04
CA VAL A 512 1.00 -17.50 0.13
C VAL A 512 1.01 -19.02 0.05
N MET A 513 1.72 -19.57 -0.93
CA MET A 513 1.76 -21.03 -1.13
C MET A 513 2.31 -21.78 0.09
N ALA A 514 3.27 -21.19 0.80
CA ALA A 514 3.81 -21.79 2.02
C ALA A 514 2.82 -21.77 3.20
N LEU A 515 1.86 -20.85 3.18
CA LEU A 515 0.84 -20.68 4.21
C LEU A 515 -0.53 -21.26 3.82
N ALA A 516 -0.67 -21.89 2.65
CA ALA A 516 -1.95 -22.28 2.09
C ALA A 516 -2.77 -23.23 2.99
N ARG A 517 -2.10 -24.06 3.81
CA ARG A 517 -2.77 -24.97 4.77
C ARG A 517 -3.57 -24.24 5.85
N ASN A 518 -3.26 -23.01 6.14
CA ASN A 518 -4.01 -22.16 7.05
C ASN A 518 -5.47 -21.95 6.60
N LEU A 519 -5.78 -22.16 5.32
CA LEU A 519 -7.15 -22.03 4.80
C LEU A 519 -8.06 -23.21 5.16
N LYS A 520 -7.57 -24.23 5.84
CA LYS A 520 -8.29 -25.48 6.09
C LYS A 520 -9.70 -25.29 6.70
N GLN A 521 -9.90 -24.25 7.48
CA GLN A 521 -11.17 -23.95 8.17
C GLN A 521 -12.03 -22.88 7.45
N SER A 522 -11.53 -22.28 6.36
CA SER A 522 -12.23 -21.20 5.63
C SER A 522 -12.69 -21.68 4.27
N GLY A 523 -13.90 -21.37 3.86
CA GLY A 523 -14.35 -21.66 2.49
C GLY A 523 -13.52 -20.85 1.47
N VAL A 524 -13.22 -21.43 0.30
CA VAL A 524 -12.45 -20.76 -0.76
C VAL A 524 -13.20 -20.80 -2.08
N TYR A 525 -13.49 -19.65 -2.68
CA TYR A 525 -14.09 -19.54 -4.02
C TYR A 525 -13.10 -18.89 -4.98
N ILE A 526 -12.43 -19.68 -5.82
CA ILE A 526 -11.48 -19.18 -6.82
C ILE A 526 -12.26 -18.76 -8.07
N HIS A 527 -12.13 -17.50 -8.50
CA HIS A 527 -12.80 -16.94 -9.66
C HIS A 527 -11.80 -16.30 -10.63
N HIS A 528 -11.81 -16.74 -11.90
CA HIS A 528 -10.81 -16.28 -12.89
C HIS A 528 -11.41 -16.24 -14.30
N GLY A 529 -10.96 -15.32 -15.14
CA GLY A 529 -11.32 -15.31 -16.56
C GLY A 529 -10.44 -16.26 -17.38
N SER A 530 -11.04 -17.09 -18.25
CA SER A 530 -10.28 -18.09 -19.03
C SER A 530 -9.39 -17.50 -20.10
N ALA A 531 -9.61 -16.23 -20.49
CA ALA A 531 -8.81 -15.49 -21.47
C ALA A 531 -7.95 -14.37 -20.83
N ASP A 532 -7.73 -14.43 -19.52
CA ASP A 532 -6.94 -13.43 -18.81
C ASP A 532 -5.47 -13.47 -19.26
N ASN A 533 -5.03 -12.39 -19.91
CA ASN A 533 -3.68 -12.22 -20.42
C ASN A 533 -2.80 -11.32 -19.53
N VAL A 534 -3.31 -10.85 -18.40
CA VAL A 534 -2.60 -10.00 -17.42
C VAL A 534 -2.16 -10.81 -16.23
N VAL A 535 -3.09 -11.51 -15.59
CA VAL A 535 -2.82 -12.55 -14.59
C VAL A 535 -3.29 -13.87 -15.22
N PRO A 536 -2.38 -14.64 -15.81
CA PRO A 536 -2.77 -15.86 -16.51
C PRO A 536 -3.53 -16.86 -15.63
N PRO A 537 -4.53 -17.58 -16.17
CA PRO A 537 -5.34 -18.54 -15.40
C PRO A 537 -4.53 -19.63 -14.68
N GLU A 538 -3.31 -19.89 -15.16
CA GLU A 538 -2.34 -20.80 -14.53
C GLU A 538 -2.06 -20.44 -13.07
N GLN A 539 -2.17 -19.15 -12.71
CA GLN A 539 -2.03 -18.71 -11.33
C GLN A 539 -3.15 -19.27 -10.42
N ALA A 540 -4.36 -19.33 -10.94
CA ALA A 540 -5.50 -19.96 -10.26
C ALA A 540 -5.40 -21.50 -10.28
N HIS A 541 -4.91 -22.11 -11.38
CA HIS A 541 -4.69 -23.54 -11.48
C HIS A 541 -3.72 -24.04 -10.42
N ILE A 542 -2.61 -23.33 -10.17
CA ILE A 542 -1.63 -23.66 -9.12
C ILE A 542 -2.33 -23.76 -7.76
N MET A 543 -3.18 -22.81 -7.42
CA MET A 543 -3.88 -22.81 -6.13
C MET A 543 -4.97 -23.86 -6.06
N ARG A 544 -5.71 -24.09 -7.15
CA ARG A 544 -6.69 -25.18 -7.24
C ARG A 544 -6.02 -26.54 -6.98
N GLU A 545 -4.88 -26.80 -7.63
CA GLU A 545 -4.14 -28.05 -7.45
C GLU A 545 -3.59 -28.18 -6.02
N MET A 546 -3.11 -27.10 -5.45
CA MET A 546 -2.61 -27.09 -4.09
C MET A 546 -3.71 -27.38 -3.08
N LEU A 547 -4.84 -26.68 -3.16
CA LEU A 547 -5.98 -26.89 -2.28
C LEU A 547 -6.56 -28.30 -2.43
N GLY A 548 -6.64 -28.83 -3.65
CA GLY A 548 -7.13 -30.17 -3.94
C GLY A 548 -6.41 -31.31 -3.21
N ARG A 549 -5.23 -31.05 -2.63
CA ARG A 549 -4.47 -32.03 -1.85
C ARG A 549 -4.90 -32.17 -0.39
N PHE A 550 -5.58 -31.17 0.16
CA PHE A 550 -5.89 -31.15 1.59
C PHE A 550 -7.20 -30.45 1.97
N HIS A 551 -7.78 -29.64 1.08
CA HIS A 551 -8.94 -28.81 1.36
C HIS A 551 -10.20 -29.40 0.72
N THR A 552 -11.28 -29.51 1.47
CA THR A 552 -12.52 -30.11 1.01
C THR A 552 -13.64 -29.14 0.71
N ASP A 553 -13.48 -27.86 1.11
CA ASP A 553 -14.49 -26.82 1.01
C ASP A 553 -14.01 -25.66 0.13
N PHE A 554 -13.74 -25.96 -1.15
CA PHE A 554 -13.40 -24.93 -2.12
C PHE A 554 -14.14 -25.13 -3.45
N CYS A 555 -14.39 -24.01 -4.13
CA CYS A 555 -14.96 -23.95 -5.46
C CYS A 555 -13.98 -23.28 -6.40
N TYR A 556 -13.90 -23.77 -7.63
CA TYR A 556 -13.14 -23.16 -8.70
C TYR A 556 -14.08 -22.86 -9.86
N HIS A 557 -14.13 -21.61 -10.30
CA HIS A 557 -14.88 -21.17 -11.45
C HIS A 557 -13.99 -20.37 -12.40
N GLU A 558 -13.88 -20.84 -13.64
CA GLU A 558 -13.20 -20.16 -14.73
C GLU A 558 -14.28 -19.61 -15.67
N PHE A 559 -14.38 -18.28 -15.74
CA PHE A 559 -15.40 -17.61 -16.53
C PHE A 559 -15.06 -17.73 -18.04
N PRO A 560 -15.89 -18.38 -18.87
CA PRO A 560 -15.58 -18.67 -20.27
C PRO A 560 -15.36 -17.39 -21.08
N GLY A 561 -14.20 -17.24 -21.72
CA GLY A 561 -13.84 -16.09 -22.54
C GLY A 561 -13.62 -14.79 -21.74
N GLY A 562 -13.68 -14.85 -20.40
CA GLY A 562 -13.41 -13.70 -19.56
C GLY A 562 -11.93 -13.29 -19.68
N GLU A 563 -11.70 -12.01 -19.99
CA GLU A 563 -10.39 -11.39 -19.91
C GLU A 563 -10.05 -11.02 -18.46
N HIS A 564 -9.00 -10.20 -18.24
CA HIS A 564 -8.63 -9.76 -16.90
C HIS A 564 -9.77 -9.02 -16.15
N TRP A 565 -10.58 -8.25 -16.88
CA TRP A 565 -11.80 -7.63 -16.38
C TRP A 565 -12.92 -7.80 -17.39
N PHE A 566 -13.99 -8.48 -17.01
CA PHE A 566 -15.17 -8.77 -17.83
C PHE A 566 -16.45 -8.16 -17.24
N GLY A 567 -16.33 -6.95 -16.72
CA GLY A 567 -17.41 -6.22 -16.05
C GLY A 567 -17.49 -6.55 -14.57
N ASP A 568 -18.57 -6.08 -13.93
CA ASP A 568 -18.77 -6.25 -12.48
C ASP A 568 -18.80 -7.73 -12.06
N ALA A 569 -19.18 -8.63 -12.98
CA ALA A 569 -19.12 -10.07 -12.75
C ALA A 569 -17.72 -10.61 -12.43
N SER A 570 -16.65 -9.83 -12.67
CA SER A 570 -15.30 -10.16 -12.22
C SER A 570 -15.15 -10.18 -10.70
N VAL A 571 -16.06 -9.52 -9.97
CA VAL A 571 -16.06 -9.44 -8.49
C VAL A 571 -17.47 -9.56 -7.90
N ASP A 572 -18.50 -8.95 -8.51
CA ASP A 572 -19.92 -9.03 -8.07
C ASP A 572 -20.62 -10.22 -8.73
N TRP A 573 -19.99 -11.40 -8.65
CA TRP A 573 -20.49 -12.66 -9.17
C TRP A 573 -21.44 -13.32 -8.17
N ALA A 574 -22.72 -13.49 -8.55
CA ALA A 574 -23.73 -13.99 -7.62
C ALA A 574 -23.36 -15.29 -6.86
N PRO A 575 -22.77 -16.31 -7.52
CA PRO A 575 -22.35 -17.53 -6.83
C PRO A 575 -21.31 -17.32 -5.72
N ILE A 576 -20.46 -16.29 -5.80
CA ILE A 576 -19.53 -15.93 -4.69
C ILE A 576 -20.34 -15.52 -3.46
N PHE A 577 -21.36 -14.68 -3.62
CA PHE A 577 -22.18 -14.22 -2.50
C PHE A 577 -23.09 -15.30 -1.95
N GLU A 578 -23.57 -16.22 -2.78
CA GLU A 578 -24.28 -17.43 -2.35
C GLU A 578 -23.36 -18.36 -1.57
N PHE A 579 -22.11 -18.51 -2.00
CA PHE A 579 -21.08 -19.26 -1.28
C PHE A 579 -20.80 -18.63 0.07
N PHE A 580 -20.57 -17.32 0.12
CA PHE A 580 -20.35 -16.58 1.36
C PHE A 580 -21.51 -16.78 2.36
N ALA A 581 -22.75 -16.65 1.89
CA ALA A 581 -23.92 -16.75 2.76
C ALA A 581 -24.06 -18.09 3.49
N ARG A 582 -23.40 -19.15 3.01
CA ARG A 582 -23.40 -20.49 3.61
C ARG A 582 -22.28 -20.70 4.63
N HIS A 583 -21.34 -19.76 4.74
CA HIS A 583 -20.17 -19.89 5.59
C HIS A 583 -20.23 -19.00 6.81
N SER A 584 -19.72 -19.50 7.91
CA SER A 584 -19.47 -18.73 9.13
C SER A 584 -18.18 -19.19 9.77
N ILE A 585 -17.51 -18.28 10.47
CA ILE A 585 -16.31 -18.59 11.25
C ILE A 585 -16.71 -19.56 12.35
N PRO A 586 -16.16 -20.77 12.40
CA PRO A 586 -16.46 -21.71 13.49
C PRO A 586 -15.94 -21.18 14.81
N THR A 587 -16.65 -21.48 15.89
CA THR A 587 -16.15 -21.21 17.25
C THR A 587 -15.01 -22.17 17.60
N SER A 588 -14.08 -21.75 18.46
CA SER A 588 -12.89 -22.54 18.81
C SER A 588 -13.24 -23.94 19.34
N ASP A 589 -14.34 -24.10 20.04
CA ASP A 589 -14.82 -25.41 20.55
C ASP A 589 -15.26 -26.39 19.44
N ARG A 590 -15.55 -25.88 18.24
CA ARG A 590 -15.88 -26.70 17.06
C ARG A 590 -14.66 -27.00 16.18
N VAL A 591 -13.53 -26.34 16.40
CA VAL A 591 -12.29 -26.58 15.65
C VAL A 591 -11.49 -27.68 16.38
N THR A 592 -11.58 -28.90 15.88
CA THR A 592 -10.89 -30.04 16.47
C THR A 592 -9.45 -30.22 16.02
N GLU A 593 -9.06 -29.60 14.91
CA GLU A 593 -7.70 -29.67 14.39
C GLU A 593 -7.23 -28.27 13.96
N VAL A 594 -6.03 -27.90 14.38
CA VAL A 594 -5.29 -26.72 13.91
C VAL A 594 -4.01 -27.20 13.23
N ASP A 595 -3.75 -26.73 12.01
CA ASP A 595 -2.51 -26.98 11.24
C ASP A 595 -1.97 -25.62 10.80
N PHE A 596 -1.33 -24.92 11.74
CA PHE A 596 -0.99 -23.51 11.60
C PHE A 596 0.45 -23.29 11.15
N TYR A 597 0.58 -22.49 10.07
CA TYR A 597 1.84 -22.05 9.51
C TYR A 597 2.02 -20.55 9.72
N THR A 598 3.17 -20.10 10.20
CA THR A 598 3.51 -18.69 10.26
C THR A 598 4.98 -18.45 9.93
N ALA A 599 5.25 -17.36 9.21
CA ALA A 599 6.61 -16.89 8.96
C ALA A 599 7.14 -16.04 10.12
N SER A 600 6.25 -15.38 10.87
CA SER A 600 6.61 -14.54 12.01
C SER A 600 5.41 -14.29 12.93
N PRO A 601 5.52 -14.55 14.23
CA PRO A 601 4.47 -14.23 15.19
C PRO A 601 4.07 -12.75 15.24
N ALA A 602 4.97 -11.83 14.86
CA ALA A 602 4.67 -10.41 14.77
C ALA A 602 3.68 -10.06 13.64
N ILE A 603 3.55 -10.92 12.64
CA ILE A 603 2.63 -10.75 11.52
C ILE A 603 1.35 -11.51 11.80
N SER A 604 1.47 -12.79 12.13
CA SER A 604 0.37 -13.64 12.53
C SER A 604 0.86 -14.70 13.52
N SER A 605 0.29 -14.69 14.72
CA SER A 605 0.70 -15.61 15.81
C SER A 605 -0.34 -16.65 16.14
N GLN A 606 -1.58 -16.50 15.68
CA GLN A 606 -2.70 -17.28 16.20
C GLN A 606 -3.56 -17.87 15.08
N ASP A 607 -3.98 -19.12 15.33
CA ASP A 607 -5.08 -19.76 14.63
C ASP A 607 -6.01 -20.43 15.67
N TYR A 608 -7.25 -19.96 15.75
CA TYR A 608 -8.26 -20.35 16.75
C TYR A 608 -7.70 -20.39 18.19
N TRP A 609 -7.60 -21.58 18.76
CA TRP A 609 -7.16 -21.80 20.15
C TRP A 609 -5.65 -22.01 20.32
N LEU A 610 -4.88 -21.98 19.23
CA LEU A 610 -3.43 -22.12 19.24
C LEU A 610 -2.75 -20.79 18.94
N THR A 611 -1.79 -20.41 19.78
CA THR A 611 -0.91 -19.26 19.55
C THR A 611 0.55 -19.70 19.55
N VAL A 612 1.30 -19.31 18.53
CA VAL A 612 2.75 -19.41 18.49
C VAL A 612 3.33 -18.10 19.06
N GLU A 613 3.87 -18.15 20.25
CA GLU A 613 4.47 -16.97 20.91
C GLU A 613 5.90 -16.75 20.46
N GLN A 614 6.70 -17.83 20.33
CA GLN A 614 8.11 -17.76 19.97
C GLN A 614 8.48 -18.81 18.94
N GLN A 615 9.27 -18.37 17.95
CA GLN A 615 10.01 -19.25 17.03
C GLN A 615 11.40 -19.56 17.61
N GLU A 616 11.95 -20.68 17.22
CA GLU A 616 13.35 -21.01 17.47
C GLU A 616 14.29 -20.18 16.59
N SER A 617 13.97 -20.08 15.30
CA SER A 617 14.70 -19.28 14.30
C SER A 617 13.77 -18.27 13.64
N PRO A 618 14.00 -16.95 13.77
CA PRO A 618 13.16 -15.92 13.17
C PRO A 618 13.09 -16.01 11.64
N TYR A 619 11.92 -15.71 11.09
CA TYR A 619 11.64 -15.70 9.64
C TYR A 619 11.85 -17.05 8.91
N ARG A 620 12.00 -18.15 9.63
CA ARG A 620 11.77 -19.50 9.13
C ARG A 620 10.34 -19.88 9.44
N TYR A 621 9.72 -20.67 8.55
CA TYR A 621 8.36 -21.10 8.82
C TYR A 621 8.28 -21.91 10.09
N THR A 622 7.27 -21.57 10.88
CA THR A 622 6.81 -22.40 11.98
C THR A 622 5.59 -23.17 11.53
N ASN A 623 5.53 -24.46 11.82
CA ASN A 623 4.33 -25.25 11.73
C ASN A 623 4.01 -25.87 13.08
N VAL A 624 2.77 -25.74 13.52
CA VAL A 624 2.26 -26.46 14.67
C VAL A 624 0.95 -27.12 14.28
N ARG A 625 0.92 -28.45 14.38
CA ARG A 625 -0.30 -29.23 14.17
C ARG A 625 -0.76 -29.83 15.48
N ALA A 626 -1.99 -29.54 15.86
CA ALA A 626 -2.58 -30.02 17.09
C ALA A 626 -4.02 -30.49 16.86
N VAL A 627 -4.38 -31.60 17.46
CA VAL A 627 -5.71 -32.25 17.34
C VAL A 627 -6.30 -32.43 18.73
N ARG A 628 -7.53 -31.99 18.89
CA ARG A 628 -8.35 -32.27 20.10
C ARG A 628 -8.98 -33.65 19.98
N GLU A 629 -8.64 -34.56 20.89
CA GLU A 629 -9.20 -35.90 21.00
C GLU A 629 -10.18 -35.93 22.18
N GLY A 630 -11.44 -35.63 21.91
CA GLY A 630 -12.48 -35.50 22.95
C GLY A 630 -12.22 -34.29 23.86
N ASP A 631 -12.59 -34.45 25.15
CA ASP A 631 -12.50 -33.38 26.14
C ASP A 631 -11.23 -33.47 27.01
N THR A 632 -10.46 -34.55 26.88
CA THR A 632 -9.38 -34.86 27.82
C THR A 632 -7.97 -34.79 27.21
N VAL A 633 -7.83 -34.79 25.88
CA VAL A 633 -6.53 -34.85 25.24
C VAL A 633 -6.40 -33.81 24.10
N ILE A 634 -5.31 -33.09 24.09
CA ILE A 634 -4.82 -32.32 22.93
C ILE A 634 -3.53 -32.97 22.46
N ARG A 635 -3.54 -33.56 21.28
CA ARG A 635 -2.35 -34.16 20.68
C ARG A 635 -1.65 -33.21 19.75
N VAL A 636 -0.45 -32.80 20.10
CA VAL A 636 0.44 -31.99 19.28
C VAL A 636 1.26 -32.90 18.39
N THR A 637 0.85 -33.09 17.15
CA THR A 637 1.40 -34.11 16.23
C THR A 637 2.62 -33.57 15.45
N ALA A 638 2.79 -32.28 15.34
CA ALA A 638 3.98 -31.65 14.75
C ALA A 638 4.26 -30.31 15.43
N VAL A 639 5.54 -30.06 15.67
CA VAL A 639 6.06 -28.75 16.07
C VAL A 639 7.37 -28.54 15.34
N GLU A 640 7.37 -27.57 14.42
CA GLU A 640 8.55 -27.16 13.68
C GLU A 640 8.82 -25.70 14.00
N ASN A 641 10.06 -25.40 14.39
CA ASN A 641 10.54 -24.02 14.63
C ASN A 641 9.69 -23.22 15.64
N ALA A 642 9.10 -23.86 16.65
CA ALA A 642 8.38 -23.21 17.74
C ALA A 642 9.02 -23.53 19.10
N ARG A 643 9.15 -22.52 19.94
CA ARG A 643 9.74 -22.60 21.28
C ARG A 643 8.77 -22.34 22.41
N LEU A 644 7.72 -21.55 22.11
CA LEU A 644 6.69 -21.18 23.09
C LEU A 644 5.34 -21.13 22.40
N LEU A 645 4.40 -21.87 22.98
CA LEU A 645 3.01 -21.98 22.53
C LEU A 645 2.07 -21.55 23.64
N THR A 646 0.93 -20.99 23.28
CA THR A 646 -0.20 -20.78 24.18
C THR A 646 -1.44 -21.49 23.63
N LEU A 647 -2.10 -22.29 24.46
CA LEU A 647 -3.36 -22.96 24.17
C LEU A 647 -4.50 -22.25 24.92
N ASP A 648 -5.49 -21.75 24.21
CA ASP A 648 -6.69 -21.12 24.80
C ASP A 648 -7.72 -22.18 25.18
N LEU A 649 -7.49 -22.84 26.30
CA LEU A 649 -8.32 -23.95 26.78
C LEU A 649 -9.75 -23.53 27.14
N PRO A 650 -10.01 -22.36 27.77
CA PRO A 650 -11.36 -21.88 27.98
C PRO A 650 -12.19 -21.74 26.70
N ALA A 651 -11.56 -21.37 25.58
CA ALA A 651 -12.23 -21.26 24.28
C ALA A 651 -12.66 -22.61 23.71
N LEU A 652 -12.05 -23.71 24.14
CA LEU A 652 -12.43 -25.08 23.76
C LEU A 652 -13.63 -25.61 24.53
N LYS A 653 -14.02 -25.01 25.65
CA LYS A 653 -15.12 -25.42 26.53
C LYS A 653 -15.06 -26.94 26.85
N PRO A 654 -13.95 -27.49 27.35
CA PRO A 654 -13.85 -28.88 27.69
C PRO A 654 -14.76 -29.21 28.88
N GLY A 655 -15.31 -30.44 28.91
CA GLY A 655 -16.15 -30.91 30.00
C GLY A 655 -15.38 -31.36 31.25
N THR A 656 -14.05 -31.15 31.28
CA THR A 656 -13.14 -31.57 32.34
C THR A 656 -12.37 -30.41 32.94
N SER A 657 -11.89 -30.56 34.19
CA SER A 657 -11.06 -29.51 34.85
C SER A 657 -9.62 -29.52 34.39
N GLU A 658 -9.16 -30.58 33.76
CA GLU A 658 -7.81 -30.74 33.25
C GLU A 658 -7.82 -31.42 31.88
N VAL A 659 -6.80 -31.17 31.08
CA VAL A 659 -6.56 -31.80 29.79
C VAL A 659 -5.09 -32.18 29.66
N ASP A 660 -4.82 -33.31 29.03
CA ASP A 660 -3.47 -33.76 28.73
C ASP A 660 -3.01 -33.21 27.34
N VAL A 661 -1.94 -32.48 27.33
CA VAL A 661 -1.23 -32.07 26.09
C VAL A 661 -0.17 -33.13 25.82
N VAL A 662 -0.31 -33.88 24.74
CA VAL A 662 0.58 -34.99 24.36
C VAL A 662 1.35 -34.61 23.10
N PHE A 663 2.67 -34.52 23.21
CA PHE A 663 3.56 -34.19 22.08
C PHE A 663 3.96 -35.46 21.29
N ALA A 664 4.46 -35.23 20.06
CA ALA A 664 4.82 -36.33 19.14
C ALA A 664 5.92 -37.25 19.68
N ASP A 665 6.78 -36.75 20.56
CA ASP A 665 7.82 -37.54 21.26
C ASP A 665 7.29 -38.36 22.45
N GLY A 666 5.99 -38.30 22.69
CA GLY A 666 5.31 -39.00 23.78
C GLY A 666 5.28 -38.25 25.11
N GLN A 667 5.90 -37.06 25.18
CA GLN A 667 5.82 -36.24 26.39
C GLN A 667 4.38 -35.80 26.65
N ARG A 668 3.95 -35.87 27.92
CA ARG A 668 2.60 -35.52 28.39
C ARG A 668 2.71 -34.41 29.43
N LEU A 669 1.84 -33.40 29.30
CA LEU A 669 1.67 -32.30 30.25
C LEU A 669 0.19 -32.23 30.63
N THR A 670 -0.15 -32.34 31.90
CA THR A 670 -1.52 -32.11 32.39
C THR A 670 -1.68 -30.65 32.73
N VAL A 671 -2.68 -29.99 32.16
CA VAL A 671 -2.93 -28.55 32.29
C VAL A 671 -4.38 -28.25 32.64
N PRO A 672 -4.65 -27.26 33.52
CA PRO A 672 -6.01 -26.89 33.89
C PRO A 672 -6.75 -26.20 32.71
N THR A 673 -8.05 -26.43 32.63
CA THR A 673 -8.89 -25.95 31.52
C THR A 673 -9.52 -24.55 31.77
N ASP A 674 -9.43 -24.06 33.01
CA ASP A 674 -9.99 -22.75 33.41
C ASP A 674 -9.21 -21.54 32.93
N ARG A 675 -8.03 -21.75 32.35
CA ARG A 675 -7.12 -20.71 31.88
C ARG A 675 -6.33 -21.12 30.64
N ARG A 676 -5.68 -20.15 30.04
CA ARG A 676 -4.73 -20.40 28.95
C ARG A 676 -3.51 -21.15 29.46
N ALA A 677 -3.11 -22.22 28.78
CA ALA A 677 -1.92 -22.94 29.07
C ALA A 677 -0.74 -22.43 28.23
N VAL A 678 0.32 -21.96 28.89
CA VAL A 678 1.58 -21.57 28.27
C VAL A 678 2.54 -22.73 28.36
N VAL A 679 2.99 -23.26 27.22
CA VAL A 679 3.91 -24.39 27.16
C VAL A 679 5.19 -24.00 26.39
N GLY A 680 6.33 -24.19 27.03
CA GLY A 680 7.63 -23.78 26.49
C GLY A 680 8.59 -24.96 26.39
N TYR A 681 9.38 -25.00 25.30
CA TYR A 681 10.46 -25.96 25.13
C TYR A 681 11.72 -25.44 25.79
N ARG A 682 12.17 -26.10 26.87
CA ARG A 682 13.31 -25.74 27.69
C ARG A 682 14.12 -27.00 28.04
N ASP A 683 15.41 -26.93 27.88
CA ASP A 683 16.36 -28.03 28.23
C ASP A 683 15.94 -29.39 27.59
N GLY A 684 15.55 -29.37 26.34
CA GLY A 684 15.15 -30.57 25.61
C GLY A 684 13.77 -31.13 25.95
N ARG A 685 12.95 -30.41 26.71
CA ARG A 685 11.62 -30.86 27.13
C ARG A 685 10.58 -29.73 27.08
N TRP A 686 9.32 -30.10 26.85
CA TRP A 686 8.19 -29.21 27.02
C TRP A 686 7.83 -29.08 28.51
N ARG A 687 7.53 -27.86 28.95
CA ARG A 687 7.14 -27.57 30.33
C ARG A 687 5.98 -26.58 30.33
N VAL A 688 5.06 -26.73 31.31
CA VAL A 688 4.07 -25.71 31.59
C VAL A 688 4.75 -24.54 32.26
N LEU A 689 4.48 -23.34 31.77
CA LEU A 689 4.97 -22.09 32.32
C LEU A 689 3.79 -21.31 32.92
N GLU A 690 4.06 -20.57 33.98
CA GLU A 690 3.03 -19.74 34.62
C GLU A 690 2.55 -18.64 33.67
N ARG A 691 3.49 -18.06 32.93
CA ARG A 691 3.24 -17.03 31.91
C ARG A 691 4.41 -16.96 30.91
N SER A 692 4.17 -16.27 29.78
CA SER A 692 5.27 -15.82 28.91
C SER A 692 6.08 -14.73 29.62
N ASP A 693 7.41 -14.76 29.46
CA ASP A 693 8.26 -13.68 29.95
C ASP A 693 8.21 -12.49 28.99
N PRO A 694 7.70 -11.31 29.43
CA PRO A 694 7.63 -10.14 28.57
C PRO A 694 9.00 -9.57 28.15
N SER A 695 10.08 -9.97 28.79
CA SER A 695 11.44 -9.61 28.37
C SER A 695 11.96 -10.45 27.21
N GLU A 696 11.39 -11.64 26.97
CA GLU A 696 11.70 -12.50 25.84
C GLU A 696 10.97 -12.07 24.56
N LYS A 697 11.23 -12.74 23.45
CA LYS A 697 10.51 -12.55 22.20
C LYS A 697 9.05 -13.01 22.35
N HIS A 698 8.12 -12.23 21.83
CA HIS A 698 6.70 -12.55 21.72
C HIS A 698 6.09 -11.79 20.52
N ALA A 699 4.84 -12.03 20.16
CA ALA A 699 4.19 -11.44 18.99
C ALA A 699 4.35 -9.92 18.89
N GLY A 700 4.26 -9.20 20.00
CA GLY A 700 4.47 -7.73 20.05
C GLY A 700 5.94 -7.28 20.06
N ARG A 701 6.89 -8.22 20.15
CA ARG A 701 8.35 -7.95 20.26
C ARG A 701 9.18 -8.89 19.39
N TYR A 702 8.72 -9.18 18.21
CA TYR A 702 9.40 -10.14 17.32
C TYR A 702 10.37 -9.49 16.34
N GLY A 703 10.40 -8.21 16.24
CA GLY A 703 11.14 -7.22 15.52
C GLY A 703 12.20 -7.59 14.51
N GLY A 704 11.81 -7.65 13.23
CA GLY A 704 12.71 -7.30 12.15
C GLY A 704 12.78 -5.77 11.97
N PHE A 705 13.73 -5.29 11.16
CA PHE A 705 13.90 -3.86 10.87
C PHE A 705 12.59 -3.18 10.40
N LYS A 706 11.79 -3.84 9.57
CA LYS A 706 10.53 -3.32 9.06
C LYS A 706 9.51 -3.00 10.16
N GLN A 707 9.53 -3.69 11.29
CA GLN A 707 8.59 -3.43 12.38
C GLN A 707 8.77 -2.07 13.05
N ALA A 708 9.96 -1.46 12.94
CA ALA A 708 10.18 -0.09 13.40
C ALA A 708 9.22 0.90 12.72
N PHE A 709 8.74 0.56 11.53
CA PHE A 709 7.85 1.40 10.73
C PHE A 709 6.36 1.06 10.86
N ASN A 710 6.01 0.03 11.62
CA ASN A 710 4.62 -0.42 11.82
C ASN A 710 3.95 0.20 13.06
N ASN A 711 4.56 1.19 13.65
CA ASN A 711 4.05 1.98 14.77
C ASN A 711 4.43 3.45 14.52
N ARG A 712 3.75 4.36 15.21
CA ARG A 712 4.06 5.79 15.13
C ARG A 712 5.55 6.00 15.37
N MET A 713 6.22 6.55 14.38
CA MET A 713 7.66 6.76 14.37
C MET A 713 8.01 8.26 14.40
N VAL A 714 9.22 8.54 14.81
CA VAL A 714 9.84 9.86 14.70
C VAL A 714 11.22 9.69 14.11
N PHE A 715 11.52 10.48 13.09
CA PHE A 715 12.83 10.56 12.45
C PHE A 715 13.65 11.64 13.12
N VAL A 716 14.76 11.24 13.71
CA VAL A 716 15.65 12.13 14.46
C VAL A 716 16.97 12.25 13.71
N TYR A 717 17.27 13.44 13.21
CA TYR A 717 18.53 13.68 12.50
C TYR A 717 19.56 14.38 13.39
N ALA A 718 20.82 13.94 13.27
CA ALA A 718 21.93 14.50 14.01
C ALA A 718 22.22 15.95 13.63
N THR A 719 22.50 16.81 14.62
CA THR A 719 22.92 18.19 14.45
C THR A 719 24.42 18.39 14.74
N GLY A 720 25.13 17.36 15.16
CA GLY A 720 26.58 17.32 15.26
C GLY A 720 27.29 17.27 13.91
N GLY A 721 28.63 17.19 13.92
CA GLY A 721 29.45 17.05 12.72
C GLY A 721 29.62 18.35 11.92
N THR A 722 30.09 18.22 10.69
CA THR A 722 30.29 19.35 9.77
C THR A 722 28.96 19.94 9.27
N PRO A 723 28.94 21.16 8.74
CA PRO A 723 27.73 21.70 8.10
C PRO A 723 27.17 20.79 6.99
N ALA A 724 28.04 20.12 6.23
CA ALA A 724 27.64 19.19 5.18
C ALA A 724 26.98 17.92 5.76
N ASP A 725 27.51 17.37 6.86
CA ASP A 725 26.94 16.24 7.55
C ASP A 725 25.52 16.54 8.05
N ARG A 726 25.34 17.66 8.74
CA ARG A 726 24.04 18.11 9.26
C ARG A 726 22.99 18.26 8.17
N GLU A 727 23.37 18.89 7.06
CA GLU A 727 22.47 19.06 5.92
C GLU A 727 22.17 17.72 5.26
N GLY A 728 23.16 16.82 5.14
CA GLY A 728 22.99 15.47 4.59
C GLY A 728 22.01 14.63 5.40
N TRP A 729 22.17 14.59 6.74
CA TRP A 729 21.26 13.86 7.60
C TRP A 729 19.84 14.41 7.57
N ARG A 730 19.69 15.72 7.61
CA ARG A 730 18.39 16.38 7.49
C ARG A 730 17.71 16.07 6.15
N ALA A 731 18.47 16.16 5.05
CA ALA A 731 17.96 15.89 3.70
C ALA A 731 17.54 14.41 3.56
N LYS A 732 18.33 13.50 4.12
CA LYS A 732 17.99 12.06 4.11
C LYS A 732 16.72 11.75 4.91
N ALA A 733 16.61 12.29 6.13
CA ALA A 733 15.43 12.10 6.97
C ALA A 733 14.16 12.68 6.29
N ARG A 734 14.30 13.87 5.65
CA ARG A 734 13.20 14.45 4.86
C ARG A 734 12.83 13.58 3.67
N PHE A 735 13.79 13.11 2.89
CA PHE A 735 13.54 12.25 1.74
C PHE A 735 12.79 10.97 2.14
N ASP A 736 13.17 10.33 3.25
CA ASP A 736 12.48 9.14 3.72
C ASP A 736 11.04 9.46 4.18
N ALA A 737 10.81 10.60 4.84
CA ALA A 737 9.47 11.05 5.19
C ALA A 737 8.62 11.33 3.94
N GLU A 738 9.21 11.96 2.90
CA GLU A 738 8.57 12.13 1.59
C GLU A 738 8.24 10.78 0.95
N THR A 739 9.13 9.78 1.07
CA THR A 739 8.88 8.42 0.55
C THR A 739 7.67 7.78 1.22
N PHE A 740 7.56 7.86 2.55
CA PHE A 740 6.38 7.35 3.27
C PHE A 740 5.10 8.09 2.85
N TYR A 741 5.19 9.40 2.63
CA TYR A 741 4.05 10.19 2.16
C TYR A 741 3.62 9.79 0.74
N TYR A 742 4.54 9.89 -0.24
CA TYR A 742 4.17 9.66 -1.64
C TYR A 742 3.76 8.21 -1.91
N ARG A 743 4.43 7.24 -1.30
CA ARG A 743 4.16 5.82 -1.54
C ARG A 743 3.07 5.23 -0.67
N GLY A 744 2.87 5.76 0.53
CA GLY A 744 2.00 5.16 1.54
C GLY A 744 1.03 6.14 2.20
N ASN A 745 0.83 7.36 1.66
CA ASN A 745 -0.01 8.40 2.28
C ASN A 745 0.32 8.58 3.77
N GLY A 746 1.61 8.46 4.11
CA GLY A 746 2.12 8.44 5.47
C GLY A 746 2.37 9.83 6.06
N SER A 747 2.48 9.89 7.38
CA SER A 747 2.82 11.10 8.11
C SER A 747 3.90 10.80 9.15
N VAL A 748 5.07 11.45 9.03
CA VAL A 748 6.21 11.21 9.89
C VAL A 748 6.68 12.54 10.48
N ASP A 749 6.98 12.56 11.79
CA ASP A 749 7.65 13.68 12.43
C ASP A 749 9.15 13.59 12.16
N VAL A 750 9.74 14.66 11.66
CA VAL A 750 11.19 14.79 11.40
C VAL A 750 11.73 15.93 12.24
N ILE A 751 12.62 15.63 13.16
CA ILE A 751 13.12 16.60 14.16
C ILE A 751 14.63 16.48 14.32
N PRO A 752 15.31 17.55 14.75
CA PRO A 752 16.71 17.46 15.17
C PRO A 752 16.84 16.70 16.49
N ASP A 753 18.01 16.10 16.72
CA ASP A 753 18.36 15.37 17.95
C ASP A 753 18.18 16.23 19.22
N THR A 754 18.49 17.53 19.12
CA THR A 754 18.33 18.51 20.20
C THR A 754 16.87 18.71 20.66
N GLU A 755 15.88 18.28 19.90
CA GLU A 755 14.46 18.38 20.23
C GLU A 755 13.84 17.08 20.71
N TYR A 756 14.58 15.95 20.59
CA TYR A 756 14.06 14.67 20.98
C TYR A 756 14.16 14.44 22.50
N SER A 757 13.10 13.90 23.05
CA SER A 757 13.13 13.21 24.35
C SER A 757 12.05 12.12 24.37
N ALA A 758 12.29 11.03 25.07
CA ALA A 758 11.31 9.94 25.21
C ALA A 758 9.99 10.43 25.84
N ALA A 759 10.06 11.39 26.75
CA ALA A 759 8.89 11.99 27.40
C ALA A 759 8.01 12.80 26.41
N LYS A 760 8.61 13.44 25.41
CA LYS A 760 7.89 14.21 24.37
C LYS A 760 7.28 13.32 23.29
N TYR A 761 7.87 12.15 23.04
CA TYR A 761 7.43 11.19 22.03
C TYR A 761 7.15 9.80 22.65
N PRO A 762 6.22 9.70 23.63
CA PRO A 762 5.96 8.45 24.31
C PRO A 762 5.40 7.39 23.37
N GLY A 763 5.87 6.14 23.50
CA GLY A 763 5.40 5.01 22.72
C GLY A 763 5.72 5.09 21.22
N ARG A 764 6.69 5.95 20.80
CA ARG A 764 7.09 6.13 19.40
C ARG A 764 8.34 5.32 19.10
N ASN A 765 8.38 4.72 17.92
CA ASN A 765 9.63 4.17 17.39
C ASN A 765 10.53 5.30 16.89
N VAL A 766 11.83 5.20 17.16
CA VAL A 766 12.81 6.23 16.81
C VAL A 766 13.72 5.72 15.72
N VAL A 767 13.80 6.47 14.62
CA VAL A 767 14.74 6.20 13.53
C VAL A 767 15.78 7.31 13.53
N LEU A 768 17.04 6.93 13.70
CA LEU A 768 18.17 7.85 13.83
C LEU A 768 18.86 8.03 12.48
N TYR A 769 19.16 9.27 12.14
CA TYR A 769 19.94 9.68 10.97
C TYR A 769 21.21 10.38 11.46
N GLY A 770 22.32 9.66 11.41
CA GLY A 770 23.61 10.11 11.89
C GLY A 770 24.67 9.03 11.65
N ASN A 771 25.84 9.21 12.22
CA ASN A 771 26.88 8.20 12.28
C ASN A 771 27.29 7.95 13.74
N ALA A 772 28.29 7.10 13.97
CA ALA A 772 28.72 6.75 15.31
C ALA A 772 29.35 7.92 16.10
N ASP A 773 29.74 8.99 15.42
CA ASP A 773 30.43 10.13 15.99
C ASP A 773 29.48 11.32 16.26
N ASN A 774 28.20 11.20 15.85
CA ASN A 774 27.21 12.29 15.92
C ASN A 774 25.95 11.88 16.66
#